data_6a78b0dde0a4770e7c64ed184bc02354
#
_entry.id   6a78b0dde0a4770e7c64ed184bc02354
#
_cell.length_a   1.000
_cell.length_b   1.000
_cell.length_c   1.000
_cell.angle_alpha   90.00
_cell.angle_beta   90.00
_cell.angle_gamma   90.00
#
_symmetry.space_group_name_H-M   'P 1'
#
loop_
_entity.id
_entity.type
_entity.pdbx_description
1 polymer ?
#
loop_
_entity_poly.entity_id
_entity_poly.type
_entity_poly.pdbx_seq_one_letter_code
_entity_poly.pdbx_strand_id
1 'polypeptide(L)'
;MWSEIPIRGEVSLMSAPPLKKPTVTEREARQVAEAAREQDWRKPSFAKELFLGRFRLDLIHPHPLPTDEAVRRGEQFLTKLRDFCETKVDAALIEREARIPDEVINGLKELGALGMKIDPKYGGLGLTQVYYNKALALVGSASPAIGVLLSAHQSIGVPQPLKLFGTPEQKQRFLPRCARTDISAFLLTEPDVGSDPARLATSAVPDNGGDYVLDGVKLWTTNGVVADLLVVMARVPRSEGHKGGITAFVVEADSPGITVENRNAFMGLRGIENGVTRFHQVRVPAENRIGPEGAGLKIALTTLNTGRLSLPASCVAAGKWSLKIAREWSAAREQWGRPIAQHEAVGAKISFIAATTFALEAVLDLSSQMADEDRNDIRIEGALAKLIASELGWRMADELVQIRGGRGFETAASLAARGEKAVPAEQVLRDLRINRIFEGSTEIMHLLIAREAVDAHLTVAGDLIDPDKSLQDKARAGANAGVFYAKWLPKLVAGPGQLPSSFAGFKQGVDLSPHLRYVERHSRKLARSTFYAMSRWQGRMETKQAFLGRIVDIGAELFAMSAACVRAEMLRARGENGREAYQLADAFCRQSRLRVEDLFSRLWSNTDDVDRKVVKGVMAGTYEWLEEGIVDPSGEGPWIADTTPGPSERENVHRPIR
;
A
#
# COMPACT_ATOMS: atom_id res chain seq x y z
N MET A 1 -56.42 29.71 -45.48
CA MET A 1 -56.75 30.15 -44.10
C MET A 1 -56.95 28.91 -43.27
N TRP A 2 -55.88 28.41 -42.72
CA TRP A 2 -55.86 27.43 -41.59
C TRP A 2 -54.72 27.80 -40.71
N SER A 3 -55.07 28.18 -39.46
CA SER A 3 -54.22 28.68 -38.39
C SER A 3 -53.46 27.56 -37.74
N GLU A 4 -52.17 27.81 -37.52
CA GLU A 4 -51.26 26.96 -36.76
C GLU A 4 -51.64 27.02 -35.27
N ILE A 5 -51.69 25.84 -34.65
CA ILE A 5 -51.80 25.67 -33.18
C ILE A 5 -50.37 25.48 -32.66
N PRO A 6 -49.89 26.28 -31.68
CA PRO A 6 -48.56 26.10 -31.12
C PRO A 6 -48.55 24.92 -30.15
N ILE A 7 -47.63 23.96 -30.37
CA ILE A 7 -47.30 22.87 -29.45
C ILE A 7 -46.55 23.49 -28.24
N ARG A 8 -47.14 23.33 -27.06
CA ARG A 8 -46.57 23.76 -25.78
C ARG A 8 -45.45 22.87 -25.34
N GLY A 9 -44.34 23.51 -24.98
CA GLY A 9 -43.62 23.26 -23.71
C GLY A 9 -42.68 22.06 -23.69
N GLU A 10 -41.48 22.24 -24.20
CA GLU A 10 -40.33 21.55 -23.65
C GLU A 10 -40.14 21.98 -22.19
N VAL A 11 -40.34 21.05 -21.25
CA VAL A 11 -39.96 21.22 -19.88
C VAL A 11 -38.43 21.10 -19.84
N SER A 12 -37.75 22.22 -19.89
CA SER A 12 -36.33 22.32 -19.59
C SER A 12 -36.12 21.82 -18.16
N LEU A 13 -35.61 20.62 -18.03
CA LEU A 13 -35.03 20.15 -16.77
C LEU A 13 -33.84 21.07 -16.49
N MET A 14 -34.04 22.04 -15.62
CA MET A 14 -32.95 22.88 -15.08
C MET A 14 -31.97 21.93 -14.37
N SER A 15 -30.85 21.63 -15.03
CA SER A 15 -29.71 20.99 -14.37
C SER A 15 -29.28 21.88 -13.21
N ALA A 16 -29.15 21.29 -12.02
CA ALA A 16 -28.57 21.98 -10.87
C ALA A 16 -27.19 22.52 -11.29
N PRO A 17 -26.83 23.75 -10.85
CA PRO A 17 -25.53 24.31 -11.22
C PRO A 17 -24.41 23.37 -10.72
N PRO A 18 -23.34 23.15 -11.52
CA PRO A 18 -22.25 22.29 -11.15
C PRO A 18 -21.67 22.75 -9.81
N LEU A 19 -21.56 21.79 -8.86
CA LEU A 19 -20.93 22.06 -7.56
C LEU A 19 -19.51 22.56 -7.82
N LYS A 20 -19.19 23.77 -7.35
CA LYS A 20 -17.83 24.31 -7.41
C LYS A 20 -16.87 23.32 -6.74
N LYS A 21 -15.71 23.04 -7.35
CA LYS A 21 -14.65 22.24 -6.72
C LYS A 21 -14.41 22.76 -5.31
N PRO A 22 -14.42 21.90 -4.28
CA PRO A 22 -14.22 22.35 -2.91
C PRO A 22 -12.82 22.94 -2.76
N THR A 23 -12.74 24.20 -2.39
CA THR A 23 -11.49 24.83 -1.95
C THR A 23 -11.25 24.37 -0.51
N VAL A 24 -10.33 23.43 -0.31
CA VAL A 24 -9.99 22.88 1.00
C VAL A 24 -8.62 23.43 1.39
N THR A 25 -8.52 24.06 2.55
CA THR A 25 -7.24 24.51 3.11
C THR A 25 -6.43 23.31 3.63
N GLU A 26 -5.11 23.46 3.76
CA GLU A 26 -4.23 22.41 4.34
C GLU A 26 -4.71 21.98 5.74
N ARG A 27 -5.18 22.91 6.56
CA ARG A 27 -5.73 22.63 7.89
C ARG A 27 -7.00 21.77 7.83
N GLU A 28 -7.92 22.09 6.93
CA GLU A 28 -9.16 21.33 6.72
C GLU A 28 -8.85 19.93 6.18
N ALA A 29 -7.94 19.80 5.21
CA ALA A 29 -7.52 18.52 4.68
C ALA A 29 -6.96 17.60 5.79
N ARG A 30 -6.12 18.16 6.67
CA ARG A 30 -5.58 17.43 7.82
C ARG A 30 -6.65 17.05 8.83
N GLN A 31 -7.60 17.93 9.13
CA GLN A 31 -8.72 17.63 10.02
C GLN A 31 -9.59 16.50 9.49
N VAL A 32 -9.87 16.48 8.19
CA VAL A 32 -10.62 15.40 7.52
C VAL A 32 -9.86 14.08 7.59
N ALA A 33 -8.55 14.08 7.35
CA ALA A 33 -7.71 12.90 7.46
C ALA A 33 -7.63 12.38 8.91
N GLU A 34 -7.48 13.27 9.90
CA GLU A 34 -7.45 12.91 11.33
C GLU A 34 -8.80 12.38 11.82
N ALA A 35 -9.92 12.97 11.39
CA ALA A 35 -11.25 12.48 11.73
C ALA A 35 -11.57 11.10 11.11
N ALA A 36 -10.97 10.78 9.97
CA ALA A 36 -11.12 9.48 9.31
C ALA A 36 -10.20 8.41 9.89
N ARG A 37 -9.19 8.78 10.69
CA ARG A 37 -8.26 7.87 11.34
C ARG A 37 -8.94 7.08 12.45
N GLU A 38 -8.50 5.85 12.64
CA GLU A 38 -8.86 5.07 13.82
C GLU A 38 -8.07 5.58 15.04
N GLN A 39 -8.77 6.17 16.02
CA GLN A 39 -8.12 6.85 17.15
C GLN A 39 -7.80 5.91 18.31
N ASP A 40 -8.59 4.86 18.51
CA ASP A 40 -8.46 3.95 19.65
C ASP A 40 -7.40 2.88 19.42
N TRP A 41 -6.50 2.75 20.39
CA TRP A 41 -5.55 1.64 20.49
C TRP A 41 -6.07 0.61 21.51
N ARG A 42 -6.84 -0.35 21.01
CA ARG A 42 -7.43 -1.39 21.87
C ARG A 42 -6.49 -2.56 22.14
N LYS A 43 -5.47 -2.73 21.30
CA LYS A 43 -4.51 -3.83 21.33
C LYS A 43 -3.09 -3.29 21.31
N PRO A 44 -2.09 -4.05 21.80
CA PRO A 44 -0.70 -3.64 21.69
C PRO A 44 -0.23 -3.66 20.23
N SER A 45 0.78 -2.83 19.89
CA SER A 45 1.47 -2.84 18.61
C SER A 45 2.97 -2.88 18.87
N PHE A 46 3.67 -3.84 18.30
CA PHE A 46 5.12 -3.95 18.41
C PHE A 46 5.82 -2.71 17.82
N ALA A 47 5.36 -2.28 16.64
CA ALA A 47 5.93 -1.13 15.97
C ALA A 47 5.71 0.17 16.77
N LYS A 48 4.51 0.39 17.34
CA LYS A 48 4.25 1.54 18.21
C LYS A 48 5.20 1.55 19.42
N GLU A 49 5.35 0.41 20.08
CA GLU A 49 6.26 0.27 21.23
C GLU A 49 7.72 0.50 20.80
N LEU A 50 8.12 0.06 19.60
CA LEU A 50 9.45 0.30 19.04
C LEU A 50 9.73 1.80 18.88
N PHE A 51 8.79 2.58 18.35
CA PHE A 51 8.91 4.04 18.24
C PHE A 51 8.93 4.75 19.61
N LEU A 52 8.31 4.15 20.62
CA LEU A 52 8.34 4.64 22.01
C LEU A 52 9.62 4.22 22.78
N GLY A 53 10.57 3.56 22.12
CA GLY A 53 11.81 3.09 22.76
C GLY A 53 11.61 1.88 23.68
N ARG A 54 10.57 1.11 23.47
CA ARG A 54 10.21 -0.08 24.23
C ARG A 54 10.28 -1.31 23.34
N PHE A 55 11.37 -2.03 23.39
CA PHE A 55 11.55 -3.24 22.58
C PHE A 55 10.79 -4.43 23.20
N ARG A 56 9.53 -4.62 22.79
CA ARG A 56 8.61 -5.67 23.27
C ARG A 56 8.73 -6.92 22.38
N LEU A 57 9.88 -7.61 22.49
CA LEU A 57 10.13 -8.86 21.75
C LEU A 57 9.06 -9.92 22.00
N ASP A 58 8.45 -9.92 23.18
CA ASP A 58 7.34 -10.82 23.57
C ASP A 58 6.09 -10.71 22.68
N LEU A 59 5.90 -9.61 21.95
CA LEU A 59 4.80 -9.44 21.01
C LEU A 59 5.01 -10.17 19.68
N ILE A 60 6.26 -10.52 19.35
CA ILE A 60 6.64 -11.15 18.08
C ILE A 60 7.44 -12.44 18.22
N HIS A 61 7.86 -12.80 19.44
CA HIS A 61 8.63 -14.01 19.72
C HIS A 61 8.03 -14.76 20.92
N PRO A 62 7.79 -16.10 20.81
CA PRO A 62 8.04 -16.93 19.63
C PRO A 62 7.23 -16.47 18.41
N HIS A 63 7.77 -16.70 17.20
CA HIS A 63 7.07 -16.33 15.96
C HIS A 63 5.70 -17.01 15.93
N PRO A 64 4.60 -16.25 15.78
CA PRO A 64 3.28 -16.84 15.70
C PRO A 64 3.15 -17.71 14.45
N LEU A 65 2.41 -18.83 14.58
CA LEU A 65 2.26 -19.82 13.50
C LEU A 65 0.80 -20.01 13.12
N PRO A 66 0.51 -20.30 11.85
CA PRO A 66 -0.84 -20.63 11.42
C PRO A 66 -1.33 -21.93 12.07
N THR A 67 -2.65 -22.06 12.24
CA THR A 67 -3.27 -23.29 12.73
C THR A 67 -3.15 -24.40 11.70
N ASP A 68 -3.20 -25.68 12.14
CA ASP A 68 -3.15 -26.84 11.24
C ASP A 68 -4.28 -26.83 10.20
N GLU A 69 -5.45 -26.32 10.56
CA GLU A 69 -6.56 -26.17 9.62
C GLU A 69 -6.24 -25.13 8.53
N ALA A 70 -5.70 -23.97 8.92
CA ALA A 70 -5.26 -22.94 7.97
C ALA A 70 -4.18 -23.48 7.05
N VAL A 71 -3.22 -24.26 7.58
CA VAL A 71 -2.17 -24.94 6.80
C VAL A 71 -2.79 -25.87 5.77
N ARG A 72 -3.61 -26.82 6.19
CA ARG A 72 -4.24 -27.79 5.26
C ARG A 72 -5.01 -27.11 4.14
N ARG A 73 -5.91 -26.17 4.49
CA ARG A 73 -6.75 -25.43 3.54
C ARG A 73 -5.90 -24.61 2.59
N GLY A 74 -4.91 -23.91 3.12
CA GLY A 74 -4.04 -23.05 2.34
C GLY A 74 -3.14 -23.82 1.38
N GLU A 75 -2.45 -24.87 1.83
CA GLU A 75 -1.57 -25.68 0.98
C GLU A 75 -2.37 -26.42 -0.13
N GLN A 76 -3.58 -26.90 0.19
CA GLN A 76 -4.47 -27.48 -0.83
C GLN A 76 -4.80 -26.48 -1.94
N PHE A 77 -5.09 -25.23 -1.60
CA PHE A 77 -5.38 -24.20 -2.59
C PHE A 77 -4.11 -23.81 -3.37
N LEU A 78 -2.98 -23.61 -2.68
CA LEU A 78 -1.71 -23.26 -3.31
C LEU A 78 -1.26 -24.30 -4.33
N THR A 79 -1.48 -25.59 -4.07
CA THR A 79 -1.17 -26.66 -5.02
C THR A 79 -1.97 -26.50 -6.31
N LYS A 80 -3.29 -26.28 -6.21
CA LYS A 80 -4.16 -26.07 -7.39
C LYS A 80 -3.80 -24.77 -8.13
N LEU A 81 -3.51 -23.70 -7.38
CA LEU A 81 -3.14 -22.42 -7.97
C LEU A 81 -1.81 -22.51 -8.71
N ARG A 82 -0.84 -23.28 -8.19
CA ARG A 82 0.45 -23.51 -8.85
C ARG A 82 0.26 -24.23 -10.17
N ASP A 83 -0.47 -25.35 -10.17
CA ASP A 83 -0.77 -26.11 -11.39
C ASP A 83 -1.44 -25.22 -12.45
N PHE A 84 -2.41 -24.41 -12.03
CA PHE A 84 -3.06 -23.44 -12.91
C PHE A 84 -2.07 -22.42 -13.48
N CYS A 85 -1.23 -21.82 -12.64
CA CYS A 85 -0.23 -20.84 -13.09
C CYS A 85 0.77 -21.44 -14.09
N GLU A 86 1.23 -22.67 -13.83
CA GLU A 86 2.22 -23.34 -14.67
C GLU A 86 1.63 -23.82 -16.02
N THR A 87 0.32 -24.14 -16.06
CA THR A 87 -0.32 -24.74 -17.24
C THR A 87 -1.17 -23.80 -18.07
N LYS A 88 -1.69 -22.71 -17.48
CA LYS A 88 -2.68 -21.83 -18.10
C LYS A 88 -2.25 -20.37 -18.25
N VAL A 89 -1.16 -19.95 -17.57
CA VAL A 89 -0.73 -18.54 -17.59
C VAL A 89 0.48 -18.38 -18.50
N ASP A 90 0.30 -17.70 -19.63
CA ASP A 90 1.39 -17.25 -20.50
C ASP A 90 1.71 -15.77 -20.19
N ALA A 91 2.74 -15.55 -19.36
CA ALA A 91 3.17 -14.20 -18.99
C ALA A 91 3.68 -13.37 -20.17
N ALA A 92 4.29 -14.01 -21.17
CA ALA A 92 4.79 -13.32 -22.36
C ALA A 92 3.65 -12.84 -23.25
N LEU A 93 2.59 -13.64 -23.37
CA LEU A 93 1.35 -13.23 -24.05
C LEU A 93 0.70 -12.02 -23.36
N ILE A 94 0.55 -12.09 -22.01
CA ILE A 94 -0.05 -10.99 -21.23
C ILE A 94 0.74 -9.68 -21.41
N GLU A 95 2.07 -9.74 -21.38
CA GLU A 95 2.92 -8.56 -21.58
C GLU A 95 2.80 -8.03 -23.01
N ARG A 96 2.80 -8.90 -24.02
CA ARG A 96 2.71 -8.51 -25.44
C ARG A 96 1.37 -7.90 -25.79
N GLU A 97 0.27 -8.58 -25.41
CA GLU A 97 -1.10 -8.12 -25.70
C GLU A 97 -1.56 -7.03 -24.73
N ALA A 98 -0.78 -6.76 -23.69
CA ALA A 98 -1.13 -5.84 -22.60
C ALA A 98 -2.52 -6.15 -22.00
N ARG A 99 -2.89 -7.43 -21.89
CA ARG A 99 -4.19 -7.90 -21.43
C ARG A 99 -4.09 -9.31 -20.84
N ILE A 100 -4.85 -9.57 -19.79
CA ILE A 100 -5.06 -10.92 -19.28
C ILE A 100 -6.13 -11.57 -20.14
N PRO A 101 -5.87 -12.76 -20.75
CA PRO A 101 -6.90 -13.48 -21.51
C PRO A 101 -8.14 -13.82 -20.67
N ASP A 102 -9.32 -13.75 -21.25
CA ASP A 102 -10.59 -13.99 -20.54
C ASP A 102 -10.67 -15.42 -20.00
N GLU A 103 -10.15 -16.41 -20.73
CA GLU A 103 -10.05 -17.80 -20.26
C GLU A 103 -9.16 -17.95 -19.00
N VAL A 104 -8.13 -17.14 -18.84
CA VAL A 104 -7.32 -17.12 -17.61
C VAL A 104 -8.15 -16.56 -16.46
N ILE A 105 -8.89 -15.47 -16.68
CA ILE A 105 -9.74 -14.88 -15.64
C ILE A 105 -10.88 -15.84 -15.27
N ASN A 106 -11.51 -16.47 -16.23
CA ASN A 106 -12.56 -17.47 -15.98
C ASN A 106 -12.01 -18.69 -15.24
N GLY A 107 -10.84 -19.19 -15.60
CA GLY A 107 -10.19 -20.27 -14.84
C GLY A 107 -9.87 -19.88 -13.39
N LEU A 108 -9.50 -18.62 -13.12
CA LEU A 108 -9.33 -18.11 -11.75
C LEU A 108 -10.66 -18.04 -10.99
N LYS A 109 -11.77 -17.68 -11.66
CA LYS A 109 -13.13 -17.72 -11.09
C LYS A 109 -13.50 -19.16 -10.71
N GLU A 110 -13.32 -20.12 -11.61
CA GLU A 110 -13.61 -21.55 -11.38
C GLU A 110 -12.76 -22.14 -10.25
N LEU A 111 -11.49 -21.74 -10.14
CA LEU A 111 -10.58 -22.15 -9.06
C LEU A 111 -11.00 -21.58 -7.69
N GLY A 112 -11.90 -20.57 -7.67
CA GLY A 112 -12.31 -19.85 -6.46
C GLY A 112 -11.33 -18.75 -6.02
N ALA A 113 -10.42 -18.34 -6.91
CA ALA A 113 -9.39 -17.34 -6.59
C ALA A 113 -9.98 -15.95 -6.28
N LEU A 114 -11.19 -15.61 -6.79
CA LEU A 114 -11.89 -14.38 -6.42
C LEU A 114 -12.37 -14.40 -4.96
N GLY A 115 -12.61 -15.59 -4.38
CA GLY A 115 -13.15 -15.77 -3.04
C GLY A 115 -12.11 -16.10 -1.96
N MET A 116 -10.81 -15.96 -2.21
CA MET A 116 -9.75 -16.41 -1.27
C MET A 116 -9.98 -15.96 0.18
N LYS A 117 -10.32 -14.69 0.41
CA LYS A 117 -10.54 -14.10 1.75
C LYS A 117 -12.01 -14.04 2.19
N ILE A 118 -12.94 -14.35 1.30
CA ILE A 118 -14.37 -14.33 1.59
C ILE A 118 -14.71 -15.55 2.43
N ASP A 119 -15.54 -15.36 3.46
CA ASP A 119 -15.99 -16.41 4.38
C ASP A 119 -16.69 -17.53 3.60
N PRO A 120 -16.43 -18.81 3.92
CA PRO A 120 -17.10 -19.96 3.30
C PRO A 120 -18.63 -19.91 3.31
N LYS A 121 -19.25 -19.30 4.32
CA LYS A 121 -20.71 -19.10 4.36
C LYS A 121 -21.26 -18.25 3.22
N TYR A 122 -20.41 -17.45 2.56
CA TYR A 122 -20.72 -16.67 1.37
C TYR A 122 -20.10 -17.28 0.09
N GLY A 123 -19.63 -18.52 0.18
CA GLY A 123 -19.08 -19.26 -0.96
C GLY A 123 -17.60 -19.00 -1.27
N GLY A 124 -16.88 -18.31 -0.40
CA GLY A 124 -15.45 -18.11 -0.50
C GLY A 124 -14.61 -19.24 0.10
N LEU A 125 -13.27 -19.09 0.03
CA LEU A 125 -12.32 -20.06 0.55
C LEU A 125 -11.95 -19.84 2.03
N GLY A 126 -12.15 -18.64 2.56
CA GLY A 126 -11.83 -18.29 3.95
C GLY A 126 -10.34 -18.46 4.30
N LEU A 127 -9.44 -18.16 3.37
CA LEU A 127 -8.01 -18.22 3.62
C LEU A 127 -7.59 -17.17 4.64
N THR A 128 -6.63 -17.51 5.48
CA THR A 128 -5.97 -16.58 6.39
C THR A 128 -5.12 -15.58 5.59
N GLN A 129 -4.72 -14.48 6.20
CA GLN A 129 -3.87 -13.47 5.55
C GLN A 129 -2.53 -14.06 5.10
N VAL A 130 -1.94 -14.97 5.88
CA VAL A 130 -0.72 -15.69 5.51
C VAL A 130 -0.88 -16.43 4.20
N TYR A 131 -1.92 -17.25 4.07
CA TYR A 131 -2.14 -18.06 2.88
C TYR A 131 -2.63 -17.25 1.68
N TYR A 132 -3.40 -16.20 1.93
CA TYR A 132 -3.73 -15.23 0.90
C TYR A 132 -2.47 -14.55 0.32
N ASN A 133 -1.53 -14.12 1.16
CA ASN A 133 -0.29 -13.51 0.71
C ASN A 133 0.64 -14.50 -0.01
N LYS A 134 0.69 -15.77 0.44
CA LYS A 134 1.39 -16.83 -0.30
C LYS A 134 0.77 -17.05 -1.69
N ALA A 135 -0.56 -17.02 -1.81
CA ALA A 135 -1.25 -17.14 -3.08
C ALA A 135 -0.95 -15.93 -4.01
N LEU A 136 -0.98 -14.72 -3.47
CA LEU A 136 -0.59 -13.51 -4.23
C LEU A 136 0.87 -13.54 -4.67
N ALA A 137 1.79 -14.02 -3.83
CA ALA A 137 3.19 -14.18 -4.19
C ALA A 137 3.36 -15.21 -5.30
N LEU A 138 2.65 -16.33 -5.23
CA LEU A 138 2.67 -17.38 -6.23
C LEU A 138 2.16 -16.87 -7.59
N VAL A 139 0.96 -16.32 -7.63
CA VAL A 139 0.36 -15.82 -8.88
C VAL A 139 1.10 -14.61 -9.42
N GLY A 140 1.59 -13.73 -8.54
CA GLY A 140 2.40 -12.58 -8.92
C GLY A 140 3.77 -12.95 -9.50
N SER A 141 4.32 -14.12 -9.14
CA SER A 141 5.54 -14.66 -9.76
C SER A 141 5.30 -15.20 -11.18
N ALA A 142 4.08 -15.66 -11.48
CA ALA A 142 3.67 -16.06 -12.82
C ALA A 142 3.29 -14.84 -13.67
N SER A 143 2.44 -13.97 -13.15
CA SER A 143 2.05 -12.70 -13.79
C SER A 143 1.69 -11.65 -12.74
N PRO A 144 2.47 -10.57 -12.58
CA PRO A 144 2.15 -9.48 -11.66
C PRO A 144 0.79 -8.83 -11.92
N ALA A 145 0.35 -8.76 -13.19
CA ALA A 145 -0.95 -8.22 -13.56
C ALA A 145 -2.12 -9.02 -12.95
N ILE A 146 -2.03 -10.36 -12.95
CA ILE A 146 -3.04 -11.23 -12.31
C ILE A 146 -3.02 -11.02 -10.78
N GLY A 147 -1.82 -10.93 -10.19
CA GLY A 147 -1.69 -10.63 -8.76
C GLY A 147 -2.39 -9.34 -8.36
N VAL A 148 -2.25 -8.29 -9.18
CA VAL A 148 -2.92 -6.99 -8.97
C VAL A 148 -4.43 -7.08 -9.18
N LEU A 149 -4.91 -7.81 -10.21
CA LEU A 149 -6.34 -8.03 -10.40
C LEU A 149 -6.99 -8.66 -9.17
N LEU A 150 -6.41 -9.73 -8.65
CA LEU A 150 -6.92 -10.45 -7.47
C LEU A 150 -6.80 -9.60 -6.18
N SER A 151 -5.68 -8.90 -6.01
CA SER A 151 -5.46 -8.04 -4.86
C SER A 151 -6.42 -6.84 -4.83
N ALA A 152 -6.60 -6.15 -5.94
CA ALA A 152 -7.53 -5.04 -6.06
C ALA A 152 -8.98 -5.49 -5.80
N HIS A 153 -9.36 -6.67 -6.29
CA HIS A 153 -10.68 -7.24 -6.03
C HIS A 153 -10.89 -7.54 -4.54
N GLN A 154 -9.97 -8.23 -3.86
CA GLN A 154 -10.20 -8.78 -2.53
C GLN A 154 -9.73 -7.90 -1.38
N SER A 155 -8.64 -7.14 -1.57
CA SER A 155 -8.04 -6.38 -0.47
C SER A 155 -8.65 -4.98 -0.32
N ILE A 156 -9.15 -4.40 -1.41
CA ILE A 156 -9.70 -3.04 -1.41
C ILE A 156 -11.06 -2.94 -2.11
N GLY A 157 -11.39 -3.85 -3.04
CA GLY A 157 -12.68 -3.89 -3.75
C GLY A 157 -13.86 -4.14 -2.81
N VAL A 158 -15.02 -4.41 -3.38
CA VAL A 158 -16.30 -4.56 -2.65
C VAL A 158 -16.24 -5.56 -1.47
N PRO A 159 -15.53 -6.71 -1.53
CA PRO A 159 -15.48 -7.66 -0.43
C PRO A 159 -14.98 -7.09 0.89
N GLN A 160 -13.93 -6.27 0.85
CA GLN A 160 -13.27 -5.84 2.09
C GLN A 160 -14.07 -4.79 2.87
N PRO A 161 -14.55 -3.68 2.28
CA PRO A 161 -15.40 -2.74 3.00
C PRO A 161 -16.72 -3.37 3.47
N LEU A 162 -17.32 -4.30 2.70
CA LEU A 162 -18.51 -5.02 3.16
C LEU A 162 -18.21 -5.96 4.32
N LYS A 163 -17.09 -6.68 4.31
CA LYS A 163 -16.65 -7.51 5.44
C LYS A 163 -16.61 -6.69 6.73
N LEU A 164 -16.06 -5.47 6.67
CA LEU A 164 -15.81 -4.62 7.84
C LEU A 164 -17.05 -3.80 8.26
N PHE A 165 -17.80 -3.25 7.33
CA PHE A 165 -18.81 -2.23 7.57
C PHE A 165 -20.18 -2.54 6.96
N GLY A 166 -20.30 -3.57 6.12
CA GLY A 166 -21.55 -3.93 5.47
C GLY A 166 -22.59 -4.52 6.44
N THR A 167 -23.87 -4.31 6.14
CA THR A 167 -24.98 -4.98 6.85
C THR A 167 -25.03 -6.48 6.50
N PRO A 168 -25.74 -7.30 7.28
CA PRO A 168 -25.96 -8.71 6.94
C PRO A 168 -26.56 -8.88 5.54
N GLU A 169 -27.53 -8.04 5.16
CA GLU A 169 -28.23 -8.06 3.87
C GLU A 169 -27.26 -7.75 2.72
N GLN A 170 -26.44 -6.71 2.86
CA GLN A 170 -25.41 -6.36 1.90
C GLN A 170 -24.40 -7.50 1.72
N LYS A 171 -23.94 -8.09 2.81
CA LYS A 171 -23.03 -9.24 2.77
C LYS A 171 -23.65 -10.43 2.05
N GLN A 172 -24.91 -10.75 2.35
CA GLN A 172 -25.64 -11.85 1.72
C GLN A 172 -25.87 -11.59 0.22
N ARG A 173 -26.11 -10.35 -0.17
CA ARG A 173 -26.37 -9.98 -1.58
C ARG A 173 -25.09 -9.97 -2.43
N PHE A 174 -24.01 -9.38 -1.96
CA PHE A 174 -22.84 -9.07 -2.78
C PHE A 174 -21.66 -10.04 -2.62
N LEU A 175 -21.42 -10.56 -1.39
CA LEU A 175 -20.23 -11.41 -1.17
C LEU A 175 -20.25 -12.73 -1.95
N PRO A 176 -21.39 -13.44 -2.12
CA PRO A 176 -21.42 -14.64 -2.94
C PRO A 176 -21.07 -14.39 -4.40
N ARG A 177 -21.50 -13.25 -4.95
CA ARG A 177 -21.17 -12.82 -6.31
C ARG A 177 -19.67 -12.55 -6.42
N CYS A 178 -19.12 -11.73 -5.52
CA CYS A 178 -17.68 -11.45 -5.46
C CYS A 178 -16.82 -12.69 -5.24
N ALA A 179 -17.34 -13.73 -4.59
CA ALA A 179 -16.59 -14.95 -4.35
C ALA A 179 -16.41 -15.81 -5.61
N ARG A 180 -17.30 -15.68 -6.62
CA ARG A 180 -17.39 -16.64 -7.73
C ARG A 180 -17.37 -16.01 -9.12
N THR A 181 -18.17 -14.97 -9.34
CA THR A 181 -18.49 -14.47 -10.67
C THR A 181 -18.02 -13.04 -10.92
N ASP A 182 -18.26 -12.15 -9.95
CA ASP A 182 -18.16 -10.72 -10.15
C ASP A 182 -16.78 -10.18 -9.76
N ILE A 183 -16.17 -9.47 -10.67
CA ILE A 183 -14.96 -8.71 -10.40
C ILE A 183 -15.37 -7.37 -9.79
N SER A 184 -14.64 -6.91 -8.78
CA SER A 184 -14.92 -5.61 -8.17
C SER A 184 -13.75 -4.64 -8.27
N ALA A 185 -14.09 -3.34 -8.24
CA ALA A 185 -13.14 -2.23 -8.29
C ALA A 185 -13.38 -1.23 -7.15
N PHE A 186 -12.32 -0.48 -6.78
CA PHE A 186 -12.32 0.55 -5.74
C PHE A 186 -12.10 1.93 -6.36
N LEU A 187 -13.05 2.85 -6.16
CA LEU A 187 -13.11 4.15 -6.81
C LEU A 187 -13.03 5.30 -5.78
N LEU A 188 -11.82 5.68 -5.42
CA LEU A 188 -11.53 6.82 -4.55
C LEU A 188 -10.93 7.98 -5.35
N THR A 189 -9.87 7.70 -6.11
CA THR A 189 -9.04 8.69 -6.81
C THR A 189 -9.81 9.39 -7.94
N GLU A 190 -9.56 10.68 -8.09
CA GLU A 190 -10.10 11.52 -9.16
C GLU A 190 -8.95 12.23 -9.89
N PRO A 191 -9.15 12.81 -11.08
CA PRO A 191 -8.07 13.47 -11.83
C PRO A 191 -7.27 14.51 -11.03
N ASP A 192 -7.90 15.24 -10.11
CA ASP A 192 -7.25 16.24 -9.22
C ASP A 192 -7.25 15.82 -7.74
N VAL A 193 -7.48 14.54 -7.44
CA VAL A 193 -7.59 14.04 -6.07
C VAL A 193 -6.88 12.68 -5.93
N GLY A 194 -5.69 12.70 -5.32
CA GLY A 194 -4.91 11.50 -5.03
C GLY A 194 -4.59 11.39 -3.55
N SER A 195 -3.46 11.98 -3.14
CA SER A 195 -2.98 11.95 -1.74
C SER A 195 -3.82 12.81 -0.77
N ASP A 196 -4.66 13.71 -1.29
CA ASP A 196 -5.61 14.53 -0.51
C ASP A 196 -7.07 14.19 -0.86
N PRO A 197 -7.64 13.14 -0.25
CA PRO A 197 -9.03 12.73 -0.50
C PRO A 197 -10.06 13.72 0.05
N ALA A 198 -9.68 14.70 0.87
CA ALA A 198 -10.59 15.73 1.35
C ALA A 198 -11.14 16.62 0.21
N ARG A 199 -10.41 16.70 -0.92
CA ARG A 199 -10.82 17.45 -2.11
C ARG A 199 -11.74 16.69 -3.06
N LEU A 200 -12.17 15.46 -2.73
CA LEU A 200 -13.03 14.62 -3.55
C LEU A 200 -14.27 15.40 -4.03
N ALA A 201 -14.48 15.42 -5.34
CA ALA A 201 -15.49 16.24 -6.01
C ALA A 201 -16.69 15.41 -6.53
N THR A 202 -16.54 14.10 -6.77
CA THR A 202 -17.68 13.24 -7.12
C THR A 202 -18.77 13.39 -6.09
N SER A 203 -19.98 13.75 -6.52
CA SER A 203 -21.14 14.00 -5.65
C SER A 203 -22.08 12.79 -5.61
N ALA A 204 -22.83 12.68 -4.51
CA ALA A 204 -23.95 11.77 -4.35
C ALA A 204 -25.10 12.57 -3.73
N VAL A 205 -26.00 13.08 -4.56
CA VAL A 205 -27.11 13.93 -4.12
C VAL A 205 -28.30 13.04 -3.76
N PRO A 206 -28.83 13.14 -2.51
CA PRO A 206 -30.07 12.42 -2.17
C PRO A 206 -31.24 12.88 -3.05
N ASP A 207 -32.05 11.94 -3.52
CA ASP A 207 -33.28 12.24 -4.23
C ASP A 207 -34.51 12.18 -3.31
N ASN A 208 -35.67 12.57 -3.85
CA ASN A 208 -36.94 12.58 -3.10
C ASN A 208 -37.44 11.17 -2.70
N GLY A 209 -36.89 10.12 -3.29
CA GLY A 209 -37.21 8.72 -2.98
C GLY A 209 -36.30 8.12 -1.89
N GLY A 210 -35.28 8.85 -1.45
CA GLY A 210 -34.31 8.41 -0.47
C GLY A 210 -33.06 7.74 -1.07
N ASP A 211 -33.03 7.53 -2.40
CA ASP A 211 -31.85 7.05 -3.13
C ASP A 211 -30.86 8.19 -3.36
N TYR A 212 -29.71 7.87 -3.95
CA TYR A 212 -28.67 8.85 -4.28
C TYR A 212 -28.44 8.92 -5.78
N VAL A 213 -28.15 10.13 -6.27
CA VAL A 213 -27.75 10.37 -7.67
C VAL A 213 -26.29 10.78 -7.68
N LEU A 214 -25.46 9.98 -8.38
CA LEU A 214 -24.01 10.17 -8.47
C LEU A 214 -23.63 10.90 -9.75
N ASP A 215 -22.78 11.93 -9.61
CA ASP A 215 -22.13 12.64 -10.70
C ASP A 215 -20.64 12.85 -10.40
N GLY A 216 -19.76 12.62 -11.38
CA GLY A 216 -18.31 12.85 -11.23
C GLY A 216 -17.46 11.95 -12.10
N VAL A 217 -16.12 12.04 -11.91
CA VAL A 217 -15.13 11.28 -12.68
C VAL A 217 -14.13 10.64 -11.74
N LYS A 218 -13.93 9.33 -11.88
CA LYS A 218 -12.89 8.56 -11.16
C LYS A 218 -11.76 8.17 -12.10
N LEU A 219 -10.54 8.22 -11.57
CA LEU A 219 -9.32 7.96 -12.32
C LEU A 219 -8.51 6.83 -11.69
N TRP A 220 -7.72 6.13 -12.51
CA TRP A 220 -6.86 5.01 -12.13
C TRP A 220 -7.59 3.88 -11.40
N THR A 221 -8.80 3.62 -11.85
CA THR A 221 -9.63 2.54 -11.30
C THR A 221 -9.13 1.18 -11.77
N THR A 222 -8.36 0.49 -10.93
CA THR A 222 -7.91 -0.88 -11.20
C THR A 222 -9.10 -1.82 -11.23
N ASN A 223 -9.15 -2.70 -12.21
CA ASN A 223 -10.28 -3.55 -12.60
C ASN A 223 -11.49 -2.77 -13.20
N GLY A 224 -11.49 -1.44 -13.22
CA GLY A 224 -12.64 -0.63 -13.63
C GLY A 224 -13.19 -0.92 -15.03
N VAL A 225 -12.31 -1.38 -15.94
CA VAL A 225 -12.72 -1.73 -17.31
C VAL A 225 -13.53 -3.03 -17.37
N VAL A 226 -13.31 -3.97 -16.43
CA VAL A 226 -13.91 -5.32 -16.42
C VAL A 226 -14.77 -5.59 -15.19
N ALA A 227 -14.88 -4.61 -14.27
CA ALA A 227 -15.60 -4.80 -13.03
C ALA A 227 -17.12 -4.94 -13.26
N ASP A 228 -17.74 -5.81 -12.47
CA ASP A 228 -19.19 -5.94 -12.36
C ASP A 228 -19.73 -5.09 -11.20
N LEU A 229 -18.94 -4.93 -10.13
CA LEU A 229 -19.29 -4.18 -8.94
C LEU A 229 -18.24 -3.12 -8.61
N LEU A 230 -18.69 -1.95 -8.22
CA LEU A 230 -17.84 -0.81 -7.86
C LEU A 230 -18.09 -0.43 -6.40
N VAL A 231 -17.03 -0.17 -5.62
CA VAL A 231 -17.17 0.59 -4.39
C VAL A 231 -16.73 2.02 -4.63
N VAL A 232 -17.69 2.95 -4.54
CA VAL A 232 -17.51 4.35 -4.94
C VAL A 232 -17.56 5.25 -3.74
N MET A 233 -16.53 6.11 -3.59
CA MET A 233 -16.52 7.20 -2.62
C MET A 233 -17.06 8.46 -3.29
N ALA A 234 -18.15 9.01 -2.73
CA ALA A 234 -18.77 10.23 -3.24
C ALA A 234 -19.18 11.17 -2.08
N ARG A 235 -19.23 12.45 -2.35
CA ARG A 235 -19.60 13.47 -1.37
C ARG A 235 -21.11 13.69 -1.36
N VAL A 236 -21.74 13.40 -0.24
CA VAL A 236 -23.13 13.79 0.02
C VAL A 236 -23.14 15.24 0.49
N PRO A 237 -23.96 16.13 -0.11
CA PRO A 237 -24.12 17.50 0.36
C PRO A 237 -24.87 17.51 1.71
N ARG A 238 -24.53 18.47 2.57
CA ARG A 238 -25.27 18.67 3.82
C ARG A 238 -26.61 19.32 3.51
N SER A 239 -27.71 18.70 3.94
CA SER A 239 -29.07 19.17 3.73
C SER A 239 -29.98 18.66 4.85
N GLU A 240 -31.27 19.04 4.86
CA GLU A 240 -32.22 18.52 5.82
C GLU A 240 -32.30 16.99 5.75
N GLY A 241 -32.18 16.30 6.88
CA GLY A 241 -32.08 14.84 6.98
C GLY A 241 -30.75 14.22 6.61
N HIS A 242 -29.79 14.97 6.07
CA HIS A 242 -28.49 14.47 5.62
C HIS A 242 -27.32 15.18 6.30
N LYS A 243 -26.45 14.38 6.97
CA LYS A 243 -25.25 14.90 7.66
C LYS A 243 -24.20 15.40 6.68
N GLY A 244 -24.20 14.87 5.47
CA GLY A 244 -23.23 15.17 4.46
C GLY A 244 -21.87 14.48 4.68
N GLY A 245 -20.91 14.74 3.78
CA GLY A 245 -19.55 14.22 3.83
C GLY A 245 -19.29 13.07 2.86
N ILE A 246 -18.02 12.62 2.81
CA ILE A 246 -17.62 11.52 1.93
C ILE A 246 -18.28 10.22 2.43
N THR A 247 -19.00 9.56 1.54
CA THR A 247 -19.82 8.38 1.81
C THR A 247 -19.46 7.27 0.82
N ALA A 248 -19.55 6.01 1.24
CA ALA A 248 -19.20 4.85 0.44
C ALA A 248 -20.48 4.15 -0.07
N PHE A 249 -20.46 3.72 -1.34
CA PHE A 249 -21.58 3.05 -2.00
C PHE A 249 -21.10 1.81 -2.75
N VAL A 250 -21.92 0.74 -2.79
CA VAL A 250 -21.79 -0.33 -3.78
C VAL A 250 -22.64 0.05 -5.00
N VAL A 251 -22.02 0.04 -6.17
CA VAL A 251 -22.67 0.43 -7.43
C VAL A 251 -22.48 -0.70 -8.44
N GLU A 252 -23.55 -1.08 -9.14
CA GLU A 252 -23.48 -2.02 -10.27
C GLU A 252 -22.79 -1.29 -11.44
N ALA A 253 -21.77 -1.90 -12.02
CA ALA A 253 -20.95 -1.22 -13.03
C ALA A 253 -21.68 -0.99 -14.38
N ASP A 254 -22.78 -1.72 -14.63
CA ASP A 254 -23.64 -1.58 -15.79
C ASP A 254 -24.81 -0.61 -15.57
N SER A 255 -24.85 0.10 -14.43
CA SER A 255 -25.91 1.09 -14.15
C SER A 255 -25.96 2.17 -15.25
N PRO A 256 -27.16 2.58 -15.68
CA PRO A 256 -27.31 3.68 -16.63
C PRO A 256 -26.59 4.95 -16.17
N GLY A 257 -25.85 5.59 -17.07
CA GLY A 257 -25.06 6.80 -16.77
C GLY A 257 -23.62 6.53 -16.37
N ILE A 258 -23.18 5.27 -16.26
CA ILE A 258 -21.77 4.92 -16.10
C ILE A 258 -21.11 4.75 -17.47
N THR A 259 -19.97 5.42 -17.65
CA THR A 259 -19.12 5.27 -18.84
C THR A 259 -17.67 5.08 -18.42
N VAL A 260 -17.08 3.98 -18.81
CA VAL A 260 -15.62 3.81 -18.74
C VAL A 260 -15.03 4.46 -19.99
N GLU A 261 -14.49 5.67 -19.83
CA GLU A 261 -14.09 6.54 -20.94
C GLU A 261 -12.76 6.15 -21.58
N ASN A 262 -11.90 5.46 -20.83
CA ASN A 262 -10.56 5.12 -21.28
C ASN A 262 -10.02 3.93 -20.51
N ARG A 263 -9.22 3.11 -21.18
CA ARG A 263 -8.34 2.12 -20.58
C ARG A 263 -6.93 2.69 -20.53
N ASN A 264 -6.39 2.85 -19.31
CA ASN A 264 -5.10 3.46 -19.10
C ASN A 264 -3.96 2.49 -19.47
N ALA A 265 -2.95 2.99 -20.18
CA ALA A 265 -1.71 2.26 -20.46
C ALA A 265 -0.60 2.70 -19.50
N PHE A 266 0.18 1.75 -19.00
CA PHE A 266 1.22 1.98 -18.01
C PHE A 266 2.58 1.45 -18.45
N MET A 267 3.65 1.95 -17.80
CA MET A 267 5.01 1.48 -18.05
C MET A 267 5.25 0.02 -17.67
N GLY A 268 4.55 -0.45 -16.64
CA GLY A 268 4.56 -1.82 -16.13
C GLY A 268 3.14 -2.29 -15.84
N LEU A 269 2.98 -3.55 -15.37
CA LEU A 269 1.66 -4.16 -15.12
C LEU A 269 0.72 -4.02 -16.33
N ARG A 270 1.24 -4.22 -17.52
CA ARG A 270 0.54 -3.86 -18.77
C ARG A 270 -0.79 -4.59 -18.97
N GLY A 271 -0.93 -5.77 -18.38
CA GLY A 271 -2.15 -6.59 -18.44
C GLY A 271 -3.30 -6.11 -17.55
N ILE A 272 -3.14 -5.10 -16.69
CA ILE A 272 -4.24 -4.67 -15.81
C ILE A 272 -5.33 -3.89 -16.56
N GLU A 273 -6.57 -4.08 -16.14
CA GLU A 273 -7.75 -3.42 -16.69
C GLU A 273 -8.09 -2.19 -15.85
N ASN A 274 -7.29 -1.14 -16.01
CA ASN A 274 -7.42 0.12 -15.27
C ASN A 274 -8.02 1.20 -16.17
N GLY A 275 -8.92 2.03 -15.62
CA GLY A 275 -9.66 2.99 -16.47
C GLY A 275 -9.99 4.31 -15.80
N VAL A 276 -10.60 5.17 -16.61
CA VAL A 276 -11.30 6.40 -16.22
C VAL A 276 -12.78 6.09 -16.24
N THR A 277 -13.48 6.31 -15.12
CA THR A 277 -14.91 6.02 -14.98
C THR A 277 -15.68 7.30 -14.69
N ARG A 278 -16.58 7.65 -15.59
CA ARG A 278 -17.51 8.80 -15.44
C ARG A 278 -18.86 8.31 -14.96
N PHE A 279 -19.43 9.06 -14.04
CA PHE A 279 -20.78 8.94 -13.52
C PHE A 279 -21.58 10.17 -13.96
N HIS A 280 -22.70 9.97 -14.59
CA HIS A 280 -23.64 11.02 -14.96
C HIS A 280 -25.06 10.60 -14.60
N GLN A 281 -25.66 11.26 -13.62
CA GLN A 281 -27.01 10.99 -13.11
C GLN A 281 -27.24 9.51 -12.73
N VAL A 282 -26.21 8.85 -12.17
CA VAL A 282 -26.29 7.44 -11.80
C VAL A 282 -27.07 7.27 -10.50
N ARG A 283 -28.23 6.61 -10.59
CA ARG A 283 -29.07 6.31 -9.43
C ARG A 283 -28.53 5.13 -8.64
N VAL A 284 -28.36 5.31 -7.34
CA VAL A 284 -27.86 4.29 -6.40
C VAL A 284 -28.86 4.15 -5.26
N PRO A 285 -29.41 2.94 -5.02
CA PRO A 285 -30.33 2.68 -3.92
C PRO A 285 -29.72 2.99 -2.54
N ALA A 286 -30.54 3.49 -1.63
CA ALA A 286 -30.09 3.84 -0.26
C ALA A 286 -29.49 2.64 0.48
N GLU A 287 -30.02 1.44 0.26
CA GLU A 287 -29.51 0.20 0.86
C GLU A 287 -28.11 -0.21 0.34
N ASN A 288 -27.63 0.39 -0.74
CA ASN A 288 -26.28 0.16 -1.25
C ASN A 288 -25.22 1.05 -0.58
N ARG A 289 -25.62 1.98 0.31
CA ARG A 289 -24.69 2.77 1.11
C ARG A 289 -24.00 1.89 2.16
N ILE A 290 -22.68 1.93 2.18
CA ILE A 290 -21.88 1.18 3.17
C ILE A 290 -21.67 2.07 4.41
N GLY A 291 -22.16 1.61 5.54
CA GLY A 291 -22.03 2.31 6.81
C GLY A 291 -22.77 3.66 6.88
N PRO A 292 -22.50 4.48 7.90
CA PRO A 292 -23.14 5.78 8.06
C PRO A 292 -22.72 6.79 6.97
N GLU A 293 -23.62 7.71 6.66
CA GLU A 293 -23.33 8.88 5.83
C GLU A 293 -22.17 9.71 6.42
N GLY A 294 -21.25 10.13 5.58
CA GLY A 294 -20.03 10.84 5.98
C GLY A 294 -18.88 9.95 6.50
N ALA A 295 -19.09 8.63 6.64
CA ALA A 295 -18.06 7.70 7.09
C ALA A 295 -17.17 7.12 5.97
N GLY A 296 -17.41 7.49 4.70
CA GLY A 296 -16.77 6.88 3.53
C GLY A 296 -15.25 6.98 3.55
N LEU A 297 -14.67 8.09 3.98
CA LEU A 297 -13.22 8.21 4.06
C LEU A 297 -12.62 7.28 5.13
N LYS A 298 -13.26 7.15 6.30
CA LYS A 298 -12.86 6.19 7.33
C LYS A 298 -12.93 4.76 6.79
N ILE A 299 -14.00 4.42 6.09
CA ILE A 299 -14.18 3.11 5.44
C ILE A 299 -13.06 2.87 4.43
N ALA A 300 -12.75 3.85 3.57
CA ALA A 300 -11.69 3.75 2.58
C ALA A 300 -10.31 3.52 3.22
N LEU A 301 -9.93 4.35 4.20
CA LEU A 301 -8.62 4.25 4.85
C LEU A 301 -8.45 2.94 5.63
N THR A 302 -9.51 2.49 6.34
CA THR A 302 -9.49 1.20 7.05
C THR A 302 -9.38 0.02 6.07
N THR A 303 -10.07 0.09 4.94
CA THR A 303 -9.96 -0.89 3.85
C THR A 303 -8.55 -0.95 3.28
N LEU A 304 -7.93 0.20 3.00
CA LEU A 304 -6.56 0.30 2.50
C LEU A 304 -5.51 -0.26 3.48
N ASN A 305 -5.76 -0.24 4.79
CA ASN A 305 -4.85 -0.86 5.76
C ASN A 305 -4.68 -2.36 5.50
N THR A 306 -5.74 -3.04 5.05
CA THR A 306 -5.68 -4.46 4.66
C THR A 306 -4.95 -4.65 3.32
N GLY A 307 -5.14 -3.75 2.36
CA GLY A 307 -4.41 -3.74 1.08
C GLY A 307 -2.89 -3.66 1.29
N ARG A 308 -2.45 -2.82 2.23
CA ARG A 308 -1.03 -2.66 2.57
C ARG A 308 -0.35 -3.94 3.07
N LEU A 309 -1.10 -4.87 3.66
CA LEU A 309 -0.56 -6.17 4.07
C LEU A 309 -0.31 -7.13 2.90
N SER A 310 -0.99 -6.95 1.78
CA SER A 310 -0.87 -7.86 0.62
C SER A 310 0.16 -7.40 -0.42
N LEU A 311 0.39 -6.10 -0.52
CA LEU A 311 1.35 -5.56 -1.49
C LEU A 311 2.79 -6.10 -1.31
N PRO A 312 3.32 -6.29 -0.08
CA PRO A 312 4.65 -6.89 0.11
C PRO A 312 4.82 -8.26 -0.53
N ALA A 313 3.74 -9.02 -0.73
CA ALA A 313 3.80 -10.35 -1.35
C ALA A 313 4.38 -10.31 -2.77
N SER A 314 4.04 -9.29 -3.57
CA SER A 314 4.59 -9.09 -4.91
C SER A 314 6.10 -8.77 -4.87
N CYS A 315 6.54 -7.98 -3.89
CA CYS A 315 7.94 -7.63 -3.70
C CYS A 315 8.77 -8.86 -3.26
N VAL A 316 8.21 -9.72 -2.39
CA VAL A 316 8.83 -10.98 -1.98
C VAL A 316 8.94 -11.95 -3.16
N ALA A 317 7.88 -12.09 -3.96
CA ALA A 317 7.90 -12.92 -5.17
C ALA A 317 8.97 -12.47 -6.15
N ALA A 318 9.03 -11.17 -6.44
CA ALA A 318 10.06 -10.57 -7.29
C ALA A 318 11.48 -10.77 -6.73
N GLY A 319 11.65 -10.64 -5.40
CA GLY A 319 12.92 -10.90 -4.72
C GLY A 319 13.39 -12.35 -4.88
N LYS A 320 12.50 -13.32 -4.66
CA LYS A 320 12.79 -14.76 -4.85
C LYS A 320 13.17 -15.07 -6.29
N TRP A 321 12.41 -14.53 -7.24
CA TRP A 321 12.72 -14.69 -8.66
C TRP A 321 14.03 -14.01 -9.03
N SER A 322 14.27 -12.79 -8.56
CA SER A 322 15.53 -12.06 -8.80
C SER A 322 16.74 -12.82 -8.25
N LEU A 323 16.62 -13.41 -7.06
CA LEU A 323 17.68 -14.23 -6.47
C LEU A 323 17.99 -15.48 -7.33
N LYS A 324 16.93 -16.19 -7.79
CA LYS A 324 17.09 -17.34 -8.70
C LYS A 324 17.85 -16.94 -9.96
N ILE A 325 17.43 -15.88 -10.63
CA ILE A 325 18.07 -15.43 -11.88
C ILE A 325 19.49 -14.91 -11.64
N ALA A 326 19.70 -14.11 -10.59
CA ALA A 326 21.04 -13.62 -10.22
C ALA A 326 22.01 -14.78 -10.00
N ARG A 327 21.59 -15.83 -9.29
CA ARG A 327 22.38 -17.04 -9.03
C ARG A 327 22.71 -17.79 -10.33
N GLU A 328 21.71 -18.10 -11.15
CA GLU A 328 21.91 -18.86 -12.40
C GLU A 328 22.77 -18.09 -13.40
N TRP A 329 22.46 -16.82 -13.62
CA TRP A 329 23.19 -15.96 -14.54
C TRP A 329 24.63 -15.73 -14.10
N SER A 330 24.87 -15.40 -12.84
CA SER A 330 26.20 -15.06 -12.36
C SER A 330 27.14 -16.25 -12.24
N ALA A 331 26.59 -17.48 -12.19
CA ALA A 331 27.36 -18.72 -12.30
C ALA A 331 27.70 -19.05 -13.75
N ALA A 332 26.79 -18.79 -14.70
CA ALA A 332 26.96 -19.12 -16.11
C ALA A 332 27.80 -18.07 -16.88
N ARG A 333 27.78 -16.82 -16.45
CA ARG A 333 28.51 -15.74 -17.15
C ARG A 333 29.92 -15.60 -16.63
N GLU A 334 30.89 -15.85 -17.49
CA GLU A 334 32.32 -15.66 -17.19
C GLU A 334 32.83 -14.34 -17.79
N GLN A 335 33.54 -13.57 -16.99
CA GLN A 335 34.31 -12.40 -17.41
C GLN A 335 35.59 -12.31 -16.59
N TRP A 336 36.66 -11.83 -17.18
CA TRP A 336 37.95 -11.73 -16.51
C TRP A 336 38.43 -13.11 -15.96
N GLY A 337 38.16 -14.18 -16.74
CA GLY A 337 38.61 -15.53 -16.45
C GLY A 337 37.91 -16.28 -15.32
N ARG A 338 36.74 -15.79 -14.85
CA ARG A 338 35.94 -16.44 -13.80
C ARG A 338 34.47 -16.05 -13.87
N PRO A 339 33.55 -16.84 -13.28
CA PRO A 339 32.14 -16.48 -13.12
C PRO A 339 31.98 -15.12 -12.46
N ILE A 340 31.02 -14.29 -12.96
CA ILE A 340 30.86 -12.93 -12.44
C ILE A 340 30.45 -12.89 -10.96
N ALA A 341 29.85 -13.95 -10.43
CA ALA A 341 29.56 -14.08 -8.98
C ALA A 341 30.82 -14.00 -8.10
N GLN A 342 32.00 -14.34 -8.64
CA GLN A 342 33.27 -14.34 -7.90
C GLN A 342 33.93 -12.93 -7.87
N HIS A 343 33.37 -11.95 -8.56
CA HIS A 343 33.80 -10.57 -8.46
C HIS A 343 33.06 -9.90 -7.29
N GLU A 344 33.81 -9.31 -6.35
CA GLU A 344 33.29 -8.75 -5.12
C GLU A 344 32.13 -7.78 -5.34
N ALA A 345 32.23 -6.88 -6.34
CA ALA A 345 31.20 -5.90 -6.67
C ALA A 345 29.86 -6.55 -7.09
N VAL A 346 29.91 -7.65 -7.83
CA VAL A 346 28.71 -8.42 -8.21
C VAL A 346 28.21 -9.27 -7.04
N GLY A 347 29.14 -9.90 -6.31
CA GLY A 347 28.83 -10.68 -5.11
C GLY A 347 28.07 -9.88 -4.05
N ALA A 348 28.44 -8.61 -3.84
CA ALA A 348 27.74 -7.71 -2.92
C ALA A 348 26.26 -7.48 -3.32
N LYS A 349 25.99 -7.34 -4.62
CA LYS A 349 24.62 -7.19 -5.14
C LYS A 349 23.77 -8.46 -4.95
N ILE A 350 24.37 -9.62 -5.21
CA ILE A 350 23.70 -10.93 -4.99
C ILE A 350 23.40 -11.11 -3.50
N SER A 351 24.36 -10.79 -2.62
CA SER A 351 24.17 -10.85 -1.17
C SER A 351 23.05 -9.90 -0.71
N PHE A 352 22.99 -8.69 -1.27
CA PHE A 352 21.90 -7.74 -0.99
C PHE A 352 20.54 -8.32 -1.37
N ILE A 353 20.40 -8.89 -2.58
CA ILE A 353 19.14 -9.51 -3.05
C ILE A 353 18.74 -10.66 -2.12
N ALA A 354 19.67 -11.56 -1.77
CA ALA A 354 19.39 -12.72 -0.93
C ALA A 354 18.95 -12.33 0.48
N ALA A 355 19.74 -11.49 1.16
CA ALA A 355 19.46 -11.06 2.52
C ALA A 355 18.17 -10.23 2.61
N THR A 356 17.94 -9.34 1.64
CA THR A 356 16.72 -8.52 1.58
C THR A 356 15.49 -9.37 1.30
N THR A 357 15.54 -10.33 0.38
CA THR A 357 14.42 -11.26 0.11
C THR A 357 14.02 -12.01 1.37
N PHE A 358 14.99 -12.53 2.14
CA PHE A 358 14.75 -13.21 3.40
C PHE A 358 14.06 -12.29 4.42
N ALA A 359 14.55 -11.06 4.57
CA ALA A 359 14.00 -10.10 5.51
C ALA A 359 12.59 -9.61 5.13
N LEU A 360 12.34 -9.37 3.84
CA LEU A 360 10.99 -8.99 3.37
C LEU A 360 9.97 -10.12 3.54
N GLU A 361 10.38 -11.37 3.32
CA GLU A 361 9.54 -12.52 3.61
C GLU A 361 9.28 -12.65 5.13
N ALA A 362 10.27 -12.38 5.96
CA ALA A 362 10.09 -12.35 7.42
C ALA A 362 9.09 -11.27 7.87
N VAL A 363 9.19 -10.07 7.30
CA VAL A 363 8.24 -8.97 7.56
C VAL A 363 6.84 -9.33 7.10
N LEU A 364 6.70 -9.90 5.90
CA LEU A 364 5.42 -10.30 5.34
C LEU A 364 4.73 -11.37 6.19
N ASP A 365 5.44 -12.45 6.51
CA ASP A 365 4.90 -13.57 7.29
C ASP A 365 4.51 -13.11 8.70
N LEU A 366 5.38 -12.38 9.38
CA LEU A 366 5.11 -11.87 10.72
C LEU A 366 3.88 -10.96 10.74
N SER A 367 3.83 -9.96 9.87
CA SER A 367 2.70 -9.02 9.81
C SER A 367 1.39 -9.72 9.44
N SER A 368 1.44 -10.70 8.54
CA SER A 368 0.28 -11.49 8.14
C SER A 368 -0.25 -12.35 9.28
N GLN A 369 0.65 -13.03 10.01
CA GLN A 369 0.27 -13.88 11.12
C GLN A 369 -0.27 -13.06 12.31
N MET A 370 0.31 -11.89 12.57
CA MET A 370 -0.23 -10.96 13.58
C MET A 370 -1.64 -10.50 13.23
N ALA A 371 -1.95 -10.33 11.93
CA ALA A 371 -3.29 -10.01 11.45
C ALA A 371 -4.27 -11.17 11.65
N ASP A 372 -3.84 -12.40 11.39
CA ASP A 372 -4.67 -13.60 11.52
C ASP A 372 -5.01 -13.91 12.97
N GLU A 373 -4.06 -13.71 13.89
CA GLU A 373 -4.29 -13.94 15.33
C GLU A 373 -5.14 -12.86 15.99
N ASP A 374 -5.23 -11.68 15.38
CA ASP A 374 -6.01 -10.53 15.87
C ASP A 374 -5.68 -10.11 17.34
N ARG A 375 -4.47 -10.45 17.83
CA ARG A 375 -4.00 -10.06 19.17
C ARG A 375 -3.37 -8.68 19.21
N ASN A 376 -2.91 -8.18 18.08
CA ASN A 376 -2.18 -6.92 17.94
C ASN A 376 -2.94 -5.93 17.06
N ASP A 377 -2.73 -4.64 17.31
CA ASP A 377 -3.06 -3.59 16.34
C ASP A 377 -1.90 -3.46 15.36
N ILE A 378 -2.16 -3.80 14.11
CA ILE A 378 -1.14 -3.94 13.07
C ILE A 378 -1.11 -2.77 12.06
N ARG A 379 -1.78 -1.67 12.35
CA ARG A 379 -1.86 -0.53 11.39
C ARG A 379 -0.50 0.06 11.06
N ILE A 380 0.43 0.12 12.04
CA ILE A 380 1.81 0.56 11.79
C ILE A 380 2.61 -0.55 11.12
N GLU A 381 2.50 -1.79 11.59
CA GLU A 381 3.22 -2.95 11.03
C GLU A 381 2.90 -3.15 9.55
N GLY A 382 1.62 -3.09 9.16
CA GLY A 382 1.20 -3.18 7.77
C GLY A 382 1.73 -2.02 6.91
N ALA A 383 1.74 -0.81 7.46
CA ALA A 383 2.29 0.36 6.79
C ALA A 383 3.82 0.28 6.62
N LEU A 384 4.54 -0.16 7.65
CA LEU A 384 6.00 -0.39 7.59
C LEU A 384 6.35 -1.52 6.62
N ALA A 385 5.57 -2.62 6.62
CA ALA A 385 5.75 -3.72 5.68
C ALA A 385 5.62 -3.24 4.23
N LYS A 386 4.58 -2.45 3.92
CA LYS A 386 4.40 -1.86 2.59
C LYS A 386 5.56 -0.95 2.21
N LEU A 387 5.94 -0.03 3.11
CA LEU A 387 7.00 0.94 2.87
C LEU A 387 8.33 0.25 2.55
N ILE A 388 8.83 -0.59 3.46
CA ILE A 388 10.14 -1.23 3.30
C ILE A 388 10.17 -2.22 2.13
N ALA A 389 9.07 -2.96 1.90
CA ALA A 389 8.99 -3.90 0.79
C ALA A 389 9.00 -3.19 -0.56
N SER A 390 8.27 -2.08 -0.72
CA SER A 390 8.24 -1.34 -1.98
C SER A 390 9.57 -0.67 -2.30
N GLU A 391 10.26 -0.09 -1.30
CA GLU A 391 11.56 0.56 -1.50
C GLU A 391 12.68 -0.45 -1.80
N LEU A 392 12.81 -1.48 -0.97
CA LEU A 392 13.86 -2.49 -1.16
C LEU A 392 13.55 -3.44 -2.32
N GLY A 393 12.27 -3.76 -2.57
CA GLY A 393 11.84 -4.59 -3.70
C GLY A 393 12.21 -3.97 -5.04
N TRP A 394 11.92 -2.69 -5.22
CA TRP A 394 12.33 -1.97 -6.42
C TRP A 394 13.85 -1.94 -6.58
N ARG A 395 14.59 -1.67 -5.51
CA ARG A 395 16.05 -1.70 -5.53
C ARG A 395 16.61 -3.09 -5.87
N MET A 396 16.01 -4.19 -5.39
CA MET A 396 16.43 -5.55 -5.78
C MET A 396 16.28 -5.78 -7.28
N ALA A 397 15.18 -5.32 -7.90
CA ALA A 397 14.98 -5.44 -9.34
C ALA A 397 15.99 -4.61 -10.14
N ASP A 398 16.31 -3.40 -9.70
CA ASP A 398 17.35 -2.56 -10.30
C ASP A 398 18.73 -3.23 -10.24
N GLU A 399 19.10 -3.80 -9.10
CA GLU A 399 20.35 -4.55 -8.95
C GLU A 399 20.38 -5.81 -9.83
N LEU A 400 19.24 -6.49 -10.06
CA LEU A 400 19.18 -7.59 -11.01
C LEU A 400 19.45 -7.13 -12.45
N VAL A 401 18.85 -6.02 -12.88
CA VAL A 401 19.12 -5.41 -14.19
C VAL A 401 20.61 -5.12 -14.32
N GLN A 402 21.20 -4.51 -13.29
CA GLN A 402 22.63 -4.17 -13.25
C GLN A 402 23.54 -5.40 -13.32
N ILE A 403 23.22 -6.47 -12.57
CA ILE A 403 23.97 -7.76 -12.62
C ILE A 403 23.93 -8.38 -14.02
N ARG A 404 22.80 -8.28 -14.70
CA ARG A 404 22.65 -8.84 -16.06
C ARG A 404 23.27 -7.96 -17.14
N GLY A 405 23.58 -6.68 -16.86
CA GLY A 405 24.13 -5.74 -17.82
C GLY A 405 23.19 -5.50 -19.00
N GLY A 406 23.67 -5.42 -20.22
CA GLY A 406 22.86 -5.21 -21.43
C GLY A 406 21.67 -6.17 -21.55
N ARG A 407 21.83 -7.42 -21.15
CA ARG A 407 20.73 -8.41 -21.11
C ARG A 407 19.69 -8.16 -20.02
N GLY A 408 20.00 -7.33 -19.03
CA GLY A 408 19.03 -6.86 -18.03
C GLY A 408 18.16 -5.73 -18.55
N PHE A 409 18.70 -4.95 -19.47
CA PHE A 409 18.02 -3.80 -20.09
C PHE A 409 17.19 -4.20 -21.31
N GLU A 410 17.50 -5.34 -21.91
CA GLU A 410 16.85 -5.88 -23.10
C GLU A 410 15.58 -6.67 -22.73
N THR A 411 14.54 -6.56 -23.56
CA THR A 411 13.27 -7.27 -23.36
C THR A 411 13.43 -8.78 -23.51
N ALA A 412 12.62 -9.55 -22.81
CA ALA A 412 12.61 -11.01 -22.91
C ALA A 412 12.33 -11.50 -24.35
N ALA A 413 11.44 -10.82 -25.07
CA ALA A 413 11.14 -11.16 -26.47
C ALA A 413 12.34 -10.98 -27.40
N SER A 414 13.13 -9.92 -27.21
CA SER A 414 14.36 -9.67 -27.98
C SER A 414 15.43 -10.71 -27.68
N LEU A 415 15.60 -11.11 -26.40
CA LEU A 415 16.51 -12.20 -26.01
C LEU A 415 16.11 -13.52 -26.70
N ALA A 416 14.81 -13.87 -26.66
CA ALA A 416 14.28 -15.08 -27.30
C ALA A 416 14.51 -15.09 -28.82
N ALA A 417 14.35 -13.95 -29.49
CA ALA A 417 14.49 -13.83 -30.94
C ALA A 417 15.89 -14.20 -31.46
N ARG A 418 16.93 -14.12 -30.62
CA ARG A 418 18.29 -14.57 -30.96
C ARG A 418 18.69 -15.88 -30.29
N GLY A 419 17.74 -16.64 -29.72
CA GLY A 419 17.97 -17.96 -29.13
C GLY A 419 18.50 -17.93 -27.69
N GLU A 420 18.45 -16.80 -26.99
CA GLU A 420 18.83 -16.73 -25.57
C GLU A 420 17.61 -16.97 -24.66
N LYS A 421 17.87 -17.35 -23.39
CA LYS A 421 16.83 -17.51 -22.38
C LYS A 421 16.08 -16.19 -22.19
N ALA A 422 14.78 -16.18 -22.43
CA ALA A 422 13.87 -15.05 -22.27
C ALA A 422 13.69 -14.70 -20.79
N VAL A 423 14.51 -13.79 -20.26
CA VAL A 423 14.46 -13.35 -18.85
C VAL A 423 13.95 -11.91 -18.76
N PRO A 424 12.71 -11.67 -18.26
CA PRO A 424 12.07 -10.35 -18.21
C PRO A 424 12.58 -9.49 -17.04
N ALA A 425 13.89 -9.24 -16.93
CA ALA A 425 14.46 -8.49 -15.82
C ALA A 425 14.03 -7.02 -15.84
N GLU A 426 14.02 -6.38 -17.03
CA GLU A 426 13.56 -5.01 -17.20
C GLU A 426 12.06 -4.86 -16.92
N GLN A 427 11.25 -5.87 -17.27
CA GLN A 427 9.81 -5.88 -16.97
C GLN A 427 9.56 -5.89 -15.47
N VAL A 428 10.25 -6.73 -14.70
CA VAL A 428 10.11 -6.77 -13.23
C VAL A 428 10.44 -5.43 -12.59
N LEU A 429 11.46 -4.71 -13.11
CA LEU A 429 11.78 -3.35 -12.66
C LEU A 429 10.63 -2.38 -12.93
N ARG A 430 10.03 -2.42 -14.13
CA ARG A 430 8.87 -1.59 -14.51
C ARG A 430 7.64 -1.93 -13.65
N ASP A 431 7.36 -3.20 -13.45
CA ASP A 431 6.20 -3.67 -12.69
C ASP A 431 6.28 -3.28 -11.22
N LEU A 432 7.47 -3.33 -10.61
CA LEU A 432 7.64 -2.97 -9.20
C LEU A 432 7.60 -1.46 -8.93
N ARG A 433 7.81 -0.62 -9.95
CA ARG A 433 7.89 0.83 -9.76
C ARG A 433 6.63 1.44 -9.16
N ILE A 434 5.47 0.92 -9.51
CA ILE A 434 4.18 1.42 -9.03
C ILE A 434 3.99 1.23 -7.52
N ASN A 435 4.63 0.22 -6.90
CA ASN A 435 4.48 -0.08 -5.48
C ASN A 435 4.91 1.07 -4.56
N ARG A 436 5.75 1.98 -5.05
CA ARG A 436 6.16 3.19 -4.34
C ARG A 436 5.20 4.37 -4.52
N ILE A 437 4.17 4.22 -5.36
CA ILE A 437 3.24 5.29 -5.77
C ILE A 437 1.82 5.03 -5.23
N PHE A 438 1.24 3.87 -5.54
CA PHE A 438 -0.15 3.59 -5.21
C PHE A 438 -0.34 3.08 -3.75
N GLU A 439 -1.59 3.06 -3.28
CA GLU A 439 -1.99 2.68 -1.91
C GLU A 439 -1.23 3.46 -0.82
N GLY A 440 -0.96 4.74 -1.11
CA GLY A 440 -0.11 5.63 -0.33
C GLY A 440 1.32 5.66 -0.86
N SER A 441 1.71 6.78 -1.48
CA SER A 441 3.10 6.95 -1.92
C SER A 441 4.07 6.85 -0.75
N THR A 442 5.36 6.65 -1.04
CA THR A 442 6.42 6.62 -0.02
C THR A 442 6.31 7.79 0.94
N GLU A 443 6.10 9.01 0.42
CA GLU A 443 5.97 10.25 1.20
C GLU A 443 4.73 10.24 2.10
N ILE A 444 3.60 9.78 1.58
CA ILE A 444 2.34 9.66 2.35
C ILE A 444 2.46 8.58 3.43
N MET A 445 3.14 7.45 3.12
CA MET A 445 3.42 6.42 4.12
C MET A 445 4.30 6.96 5.26
N HIS A 446 5.31 7.77 4.94
CA HIS A 446 6.14 8.43 5.94
C HIS A 446 5.27 9.30 6.88
N LEU A 447 4.39 10.14 6.33
CA LEU A 447 3.53 11.02 7.14
C LEU A 447 2.53 10.23 7.99
N LEU A 448 1.90 9.21 7.43
CA LEU A 448 0.94 8.36 8.14
C LEU A 448 1.63 7.62 9.31
N ILE A 449 2.76 6.95 9.05
CA ILE A 449 3.47 6.19 10.08
C ILE A 449 4.01 7.14 11.15
N ALA A 450 4.58 8.28 10.76
CA ALA A 450 5.08 9.28 11.70
C ALA A 450 3.95 9.79 12.62
N ARG A 451 2.74 10.06 12.06
CA ARG A 451 1.58 10.47 12.84
C ARG A 451 1.17 9.41 13.88
N GLU A 452 1.12 8.14 13.48
CA GLU A 452 0.80 7.03 14.37
C GLU A 452 1.90 6.80 15.42
N ALA A 453 3.17 6.95 15.04
CA ALA A 453 4.32 6.78 15.93
C ALA A 453 4.36 7.80 17.07
N VAL A 454 3.91 9.03 16.84
CA VAL A 454 3.87 10.09 17.86
C VAL A 454 2.52 10.17 18.60
N ASP A 455 1.57 9.32 18.27
CA ASP A 455 0.21 9.35 18.81
C ASP A 455 0.16 9.35 20.35
N ALA A 456 0.97 8.52 21.01
CA ALA A 456 1.05 8.47 22.47
C ALA A 456 1.50 9.82 23.09
N HIS A 457 2.36 10.56 22.41
CA HIS A 457 2.80 11.88 22.82
C HIS A 457 1.72 12.92 22.61
N LEU A 458 1.03 12.88 21.47
CA LEU A 458 -0.07 13.78 21.15
C LEU A 458 -1.26 13.57 22.08
N THR A 459 -1.54 12.34 22.48
CA THR A 459 -2.60 12.02 23.46
C THR A 459 -2.36 12.69 24.82
N VAL A 460 -1.10 12.78 25.26
CA VAL A 460 -0.80 13.37 26.59
C VAL A 460 -0.43 14.85 26.54
N ALA A 461 0.09 15.34 25.44
CA ALA A 461 0.65 16.69 25.31
C ALA A 461 0.06 17.51 24.16
N GLY A 462 -0.83 16.95 23.34
CA GLY A 462 -1.40 17.64 22.17
C GLY A 462 -2.12 18.93 22.52
N ASP A 463 -2.93 18.92 23.57
CA ASP A 463 -3.67 20.12 24.03
C ASP A 463 -2.74 21.27 24.49
N LEU A 464 -1.47 20.98 24.86
CA LEU A 464 -0.49 22.03 25.21
C LEU A 464 -0.10 22.90 24.01
N ILE A 465 -0.05 22.30 22.82
CA ILE A 465 0.39 22.95 21.60
C ILE A 465 -0.77 23.41 20.72
N ASP A 466 -2.01 23.01 21.05
CA ASP A 466 -3.22 23.43 20.34
C ASP A 466 -3.60 24.87 20.73
N PRO A 467 -3.59 25.83 19.78
CA PRO A 467 -3.92 27.21 20.05
C PRO A 467 -5.39 27.40 20.49
N ASP A 468 -6.29 26.53 20.07
CA ASP A 468 -7.74 26.65 20.28
C ASP A 468 -8.19 26.10 21.64
N LYS A 469 -7.30 25.52 22.45
CA LYS A 469 -7.59 24.95 23.77
C LYS A 469 -7.55 25.98 24.89
N SER A 470 -8.46 25.83 25.87
CA SER A 470 -8.52 26.67 27.06
C SER A 470 -7.26 26.56 27.93
N LEU A 471 -6.97 27.58 28.75
CA LEU A 471 -5.88 27.53 29.72
C LEU A 471 -6.04 26.39 30.74
N GLN A 472 -7.26 26.03 31.08
CA GLN A 472 -7.56 24.93 32.00
C GLN A 472 -7.23 23.56 31.35
N ASP A 473 -7.57 23.37 30.06
CA ASP A 473 -7.22 22.15 29.32
C ASP A 473 -5.71 22.04 29.15
N LYS A 474 -5.04 23.15 28.84
CA LYS A 474 -3.56 23.18 28.75
C LYS A 474 -2.90 22.85 30.09
N ALA A 475 -3.41 23.36 31.22
CA ALA A 475 -2.86 23.01 32.52
C ALA A 475 -3.06 21.53 32.85
N ARG A 476 -4.23 20.96 32.55
CA ARG A 476 -4.49 19.50 32.72
C ARG A 476 -3.58 18.67 31.85
N ALA A 477 -3.43 19.00 30.57
CA ALA A 477 -2.52 18.33 29.65
C ALA A 477 -1.06 18.43 30.12
N GLY A 478 -0.65 19.58 30.66
CA GLY A 478 0.68 19.76 31.27
C GLY A 478 0.95 18.82 32.42
N ALA A 479 -0.01 18.65 33.33
CA ALA A 479 0.09 17.72 34.45
C ALA A 479 0.18 16.26 33.95
N ASN A 480 -0.67 15.85 33.01
CA ASN A 480 -0.65 14.52 32.43
C ASN A 480 0.65 14.23 31.69
N ALA A 481 1.13 15.16 30.88
CA ALA A 481 2.41 15.09 30.18
C ALA A 481 3.57 14.96 31.18
N GLY A 482 3.57 15.75 32.25
CA GLY A 482 4.57 15.66 33.31
C GLY A 482 4.66 14.26 33.92
N VAL A 483 3.53 13.68 34.29
CA VAL A 483 3.46 12.31 34.85
C VAL A 483 3.94 11.26 33.82
N PHE A 484 3.51 11.38 32.56
CA PHE A 484 3.93 10.46 31.49
C PHE A 484 5.44 10.52 31.28
N TYR A 485 5.99 11.71 31.06
CA TYR A 485 7.41 11.88 30.74
C TYR A 485 8.32 11.55 31.94
N ALA A 486 7.91 11.85 33.17
CA ALA A 486 8.65 11.44 34.37
C ALA A 486 8.82 9.92 34.49
N LYS A 487 7.84 9.14 34.02
CA LYS A 487 7.90 7.67 34.00
C LYS A 487 8.58 7.10 32.76
N TRP A 488 8.52 7.81 31.63
CA TRP A 488 8.98 7.31 30.32
C TRP A 488 10.45 7.66 30.04
N LEU A 489 10.88 8.91 30.28
CA LEU A 489 12.26 9.35 29.98
C LEU A 489 13.36 8.52 30.68
N PRO A 490 13.25 8.14 31.97
CA PRO A 490 14.27 7.32 32.60
C PRO A 490 14.46 5.96 31.92
N LYS A 491 13.42 5.38 31.37
CA LYS A 491 13.46 4.09 30.65
C LYS A 491 14.23 4.17 29.32
N LEU A 492 14.45 5.36 28.79
CA LEU A 492 15.23 5.56 27.57
C LEU A 492 16.74 5.63 27.81
N VAL A 493 17.20 5.76 29.08
CA VAL A 493 18.62 5.87 29.43
C VAL A 493 19.30 4.50 29.37
N ALA A 494 18.71 3.49 29.99
CA ALA A 494 19.23 2.14 30.06
C ALA A 494 18.16 1.08 29.80
N GLY A 495 18.59 -0.07 29.28
CA GLY A 495 17.70 -1.19 28.99
C GLY A 495 18.43 -2.50 28.71
N PRO A 496 17.71 -3.60 28.48
CA PRO A 496 18.28 -4.93 28.28
C PRO A 496 19.37 -5.00 27.21
N GLY A 497 19.24 -4.22 26.13
CA GLY A 497 20.21 -4.22 25.03
C GLY A 497 21.63 -3.77 25.40
N GLN A 498 21.83 -3.23 26.60
CA GLN A 498 23.16 -2.89 27.11
C GLN A 498 23.87 -4.09 27.77
N LEU A 499 23.13 -5.14 28.15
CA LEU A 499 23.69 -6.33 28.77
C LEU A 499 24.15 -7.33 27.71
N PRO A 500 25.40 -7.83 27.74
CA PRO A 500 25.92 -8.80 26.78
C PRO A 500 25.11 -10.10 26.73
N SER A 501 24.53 -10.52 27.86
CA SER A 501 23.72 -11.74 28.01
C SER A 501 22.28 -11.62 27.45
N SER A 502 21.83 -10.40 27.14
CA SER A 502 20.47 -10.23 26.61
C SER A 502 20.30 -10.89 25.25
N PHE A 503 19.16 -11.55 25.07
CA PHE A 503 18.77 -12.28 23.84
C PHE A 503 19.68 -13.47 23.50
N ALA A 504 20.34 -14.09 24.50
CA ALA A 504 21.31 -15.19 24.32
C ALA A 504 20.73 -16.43 23.62
N GLY A 505 19.40 -16.60 23.59
CA GLY A 505 18.72 -17.68 22.87
C GLY A 505 18.85 -17.62 21.34
N PHE A 506 19.20 -16.46 20.76
CA PHE A 506 19.31 -16.25 19.33
C PHE A 506 20.71 -16.59 18.79
N LYS A 507 21.11 -17.88 18.94
CA LYS A 507 22.43 -18.33 18.53
C LYS A 507 22.39 -19.72 17.89
N GLN A 508 22.86 -19.82 16.64
CA GLN A 508 22.96 -21.07 15.88
C GLN A 508 24.16 -21.02 14.92
N GLY A 509 25.37 -21.27 15.44
CA GLY A 509 26.60 -21.05 14.67
C GLY A 509 26.91 -19.56 14.44
N VAL A 510 25.92 -18.79 14.01
CA VAL A 510 25.91 -17.32 13.97
C VAL A 510 25.16 -16.80 15.21
N ASP A 511 25.60 -15.70 15.79
CA ASP A 511 24.96 -15.07 16.95
C ASP A 511 24.17 -13.81 16.51
N LEU A 512 22.84 -13.88 16.56
CA LEU A 512 21.96 -12.77 16.25
C LEU A 512 21.65 -11.85 17.45
N SER A 513 22.06 -12.23 18.68
CA SER A 513 21.82 -11.43 19.88
C SER A 513 22.38 -10.01 19.78
N PRO A 514 23.56 -9.75 19.15
CA PRO A 514 24.07 -8.39 18.98
C PRO A 514 23.15 -7.51 18.12
N HIS A 515 22.38 -8.11 17.19
CA HIS A 515 21.44 -7.36 16.35
C HIS A 515 20.19 -6.99 17.13
N LEU A 516 19.65 -7.89 17.95
CA LEU A 516 18.51 -7.57 18.82
C LEU A 516 18.89 -6.54 19.90
N ARG A 517 20.13 -6.63 20.47
CA ARG A 517 20.64 -5.58 21.36
C ARG A 517 20.81 -4.24 20.64
N TYR A 518 21.22 -4.26 19.36
CA TYR A 518 21.29 -3.06 18.54
C TYR A 518 19.90 -2.45 18.35
N VAL A 519 18.91 -3.25 17.94
CA VAL A 519 17.52 -2.79 17.76
C VAL A 519 16.99 -2.15 19.05
N GLU A 520 17.16 -2.79 20.19
CA GLU A 520 16.69 -2.28 21.48
C GLU A 520 17.33 -0.92 21.81
N ARG A 521 18.66 -0.78 21.68
CA ARG A 521 19.35 0.50 21.93
C ARG A 521 18.93 1.61 20.98
N HIS A 522 18.75 1.26 19.69
CA HIS A 522 18.40 2.23 18.66
C HIS A 522 16.92 2.60 18.65
N SER A 523 16.05 1.73 19.12
CA SER A 523 14.66 2.07 19.46
C SER A 523 14.61 3.18 20.50
N ARG A 524 15.40 3.08 21.59
CA ARG A 524 15.50 4.15 22.61
C ARG A 524 16.14 5.44 22.04
N LYS A 525 17.17 5.32 21.18
CA LYS A 525 17.77 6.47 20.48
C LYS A 525 16.74 7.15 19.56
N LEU A 526 15.95 6.37 18.84
CA LEU A 526 14.86 6.86 17.97
C LEU A 526 13.82 7.64 18.79
N ALA A 527 13.35 7.06 19.90
CA ALA A 527 12.39 7.69 20.80
C ALA A 527 12.92 9.02 21.37
N ARG A 528 14.19 9.07 21.79
CA ARG A 528 14.81 10.33 22.26
C ARG A 528 14.92 11.37 21.15
N SER A 529 15.29 10.97 19.93
CA SER A 529 15.42 11.88 18.79
C SER A 529 14.06 12.47 18.40
N THR A 530 13.01 11.65 18.42
CA THR A 530 11.62 12.09 18.16
C THR A 530 11.16 13.07 19.26
N PHE A 531 11.37 12.73 20.51
CA PHE A 531 11.00 13.61 21.64
C PHE A 531 11.75 14.96 21.58
N TYR A 532 13.05 14.96 21.30
CA TYR A 532 13.81 16.19 21.13
C TYR A 532 13.27 17.04 19.98
N ALA A 533 12.94 16.43 18.84
CA ALA A 533 12.37 17.13 17.70
C ALA A 533 10.99 17.74 18.02
N MET A 534 10.12 16.99 18.71
CA MET A 534 8.82 17.50 19.18
C MET A 534 8.99 18.70 20.13
N SER A 535 9.92 18.61 21.06
CA SER A 535 10.21 19.70 22.00
C SER A 535 10.74 20.95 21.29
N ARG A 536 11.61 20.76 20.27
CA ARG A 536 12.25 21.84 19.50
C ARG A 536 11.28 22.53 18.55
N TRP A 537 10.46 21.77 17.82
CA TRP A 537 9.64 22.29 16.72
C TRP A 537 8.16 22.40 17.08
N GLN A 538 7.73 21.72 18.14
CA GLN A 538 6.32 21.73 18.60
C GLN A 538 5.34 21.49 17.42
N GLY A 539 4.26 22.26 17.27
CA GLY A 539 3.31 22.15 16.18
C GLY A 539 3.91 22.29 14.77
N ARG A 540 5.12 22.88 14.63
CA ARG A 540 5.80 22.97 13.33
C ARG A 540 6.51 21.66 12.91
N MET A 541 6.56 20.64 13.78
CA MET A 541 7.18 19.35 13.45
C MET A 541 6.48 18.68 12.25
N GLU A 542 5.19 18.84 12.10
CA GLU A 542 4.41 18.28 10.98
C GLU A 542 4.87 18.78 9.61
N THR A 543 5.47 19.98 9.53
CA THR A 543 6.03 20.52 8.28
C THR A 543 7.45 20.04 7.99
N LYS A 544 8.09 19.31 8.91
CA LYS A 544 9.45 18.76 8.77
C LYS A 544 9.40 17.36 8.14
N GLN A 545 8.79 17.25 6.96
CA GLN A 545 8.48 15.97 6.32
C GLN A 545 9.72 15.11 6.06
N ALA A 546 10.86 15.70 5.66
CA ALA A 546 12.10 14.97 5.45
C ALA A 546 12.65 14.37 6.76
N PHE A 547 12.56 15.09 7.88
CA PHE A 547 12.91 14.58 9.21
C PHE A 547 11.97 13.41 9.60
N LEU A 548 10.67 13.57 9.40
CA LEU A 548 9.67 12.55 9.69
C LEU A 548 9.91 11.29 8.86
N GLY A 549 10.26 11.43 7.58
CA GLY A 549 10.63 10.31 6.71
C GLY A 549 11.81 9.52 7.29
N ARG A 550 12.89 10.20 7.68
CA ARG A 550 14.08 9.53 8.27
C ARG A 550 13.74 8.79 9.57
N ILE A 551 12.89 9.36 10.43
CA ILE A 551 12.41 8.70 11.65
C ILE A 551 11.66 7.41 11.33
N VAL A 552 10.81 7.44 10.31
CA VAL A 552 10.03 6.29 9.87
C VAL A 552 10.92 5.23 9.25
N ASP A 553 11.87 5.62 8.39
CA ASP A 553 12.81 4.68 7.77
C ASP A 553 13.68 3.97 8.81
N ILE A 554 14.14 4.67 9.86
CA ILE A 554 14.83 4.04 10.99
C ILE A 554 13.91 2.99 11.64
N GLY A 555 12.65 3.34 11.92
CA GLY A 555 11.68 2.41 12.50
C GLY A 555 11.44 1.18 11.62
N ALA A 556 11.34 1.38 10.29
CA ALA A 556 11.16 0.31 9.31
C ALA A 556 12.35 -0.67 9.28
N GLU A 557 13.56 -0.16 9.28
CA GLU A 557 14.78 -0.98 9.35
C GLU A 557 14.87 -1.78 10.66
N LEU A 558 14.58 -1.15 11.80
CA LEU A 558 14.58 -1.83 13.11
C LEU A 558 13.49 -2.91 13.19
N PHE A 559 12.32 -2.66 12.60
CA PHE A 559 11.24 -3.64 12.50
C PHE A 559 11.66 -4.84 11.63
N ALA A 560 12.23 -4.60 10.45
CA ALA A 560 12.68 -5.64 9.54
C ALA A 560 13.84 -6.48 10.14
N MET A 561 14.79 -5.86 10.86
CA MET A 561 15.83 -6.57 11.60
C MET A 561 15.22 -7.51 12.64
N SER A 562 14.23 -7.05 13.38
CA SER A 562 13.53 -7.85 14.40
C SER A 562 12.82 -9.04 13.76
N ALA A 563 12.06 -8.81 12.69
CA ALA A 563 11.35 -9.86 11.96
C ALA A 563 12.31 -10.91 11.39
N ALA A 564 13.45 -10.48 10.79
CA ALA A 564 14.45 -11.39 10.24
C ALA A 564 15.06 -12.30 11.31
N CYS A 565 15.41 -11.75 12.48
CA CYS A 565 15.96 -12.53 13.60
C CYS A 565 14.93 -13.53 14.13
N VAL A 566 13.68 -13.10 14.32
CA VAL A 566 12.60 -13.95 14.85
C VAL A 566 12.24 -15.07 13.86
N ARG A 567 12.21 -14.78 12.55
CA ARG A 567 12.00 -15.80 11.50
C ARG A 567 13.14 -16.82 11.49
N ALA A 568 14.40 -16.40 11.58
CA ALA A 568 15.54 -17.31 11.60
C ALA A 568 15.45 -18.27 12.80
N GLU A 569 15.07 -17.76 13.97
CA GLU A 569 14.87 -18.58 15.18
C GLU A 569 13.69 -19.55 15.02
N MET A 570 12.60 -19.11 14.41
CA MET A 570 11.44 -19.96 14.12
C MET A 570 11.83 -21.13 13.20
N LEU A 571 12.56 -20.86 12.12
CA LEU A 571 13.03 -21.90 11.19
C LEU A 571 13.99 -22.88 11.89
N ARG A 572 14.88 -22.37 12.74
CA ARG A 572 15.74 -23.22 13.59
C ARG A 572 14.93 -24.13 14.51
N ALA A 573 13.95 -23.57 15.19
CA ALA A 573 13.11 -24.33 16.13
C ALA A 573 12.31 -25.43 15.44
N ARG A 574 12.01 -25.26 14.15
CA ARG A 574 11.31 -26.24 13.32
C ARG A 574 12.26 -27.24 12.64
N GLY A 575 13.56 -27.10 12.77
CA GLY A 575 14.55 -27.91 12.07
C GLY A 575 14.63 -27.62 10.56
N GLU A 576 14.20 -26.44 10.12
CA GLU A 576 14.11 -26.02 8.72
C GLU A 576 15.21 -25.00 8.40
N ASN A 577 16.28 -25.38 7.65
CA ASN A 577 17.31 -24.44 7.15
C ASN A 577 17.83 -23.41 8.20
N GLY A 578 17.85 -23.78 9.49
CA GLY A 578 18.10 -22.85 10.58
C GLY A 578 19.45 -22.14 10.49
N ARG A 579 20.53 -22.86 10.10
CA ARG A 579 21.87 -22.31 9.95
C ARG A 579 21.92 -21.26 8.83
N GLU A 580 21.35 -21.56 7.69
CA GLU A 580 21.29 -20.71 6.50
C GLU A 580 20.43 -19.47 6.76
N ALA A 581 19.30 -19.65 7.45
CA ALA A 581 18.43 -18.56 7.87
C ALA A 581 19.15 -17.57 8.80
N TYR A 582 19.95 -18.06 9.74
CA TYR A 582 20.78 -17.23 10.61
C TYR A 582 21.83 -16.44 9.82
N GLN A 583 22.47 -17.03 8.82
CA GLN A 583 23.42 -16.33 7.95
C GLN A 583 22.75 -15.21 7.15
N LEU A 584 21.56 -15.46 6.60
CA LEU A 584 20.81 -14.43 5.85
C LEU A 584 20.32 -13.31 6.76
N ALA A 585 19.83 -13.63 7.96
CA ALA A 585 19.45 -12.65 8.96
C ALA A 585 20.63 -11.79 9.41
N ASP A 586 21.80 -12.38 9.67
CA ASP A 586 23.03 -11.64 10.02
C ASP A 586 23.44 -10.69 8.90
N ALA A 587 23.46 -11.17 7.65
CA ALA A 587 23.81 -10.36 6.49
C ALA A 587 22.86 -9.17 6.33
N PHE A 588 21.55 -9.40 6.39
CA PHE A 588 20.57 -8.32 6.34
C PHE A 588 20.75 -7.32 7.48
N CYS A 589 20.87 -7.80 8.71
CA CYS A 589 21.03 -6.94 9.88
C CYS A 589 22.31 -6.09 9.80
N ARG A 590 23.42 -6.61 9.29
CA ARG A 590 24.63 -5.81 9.06
C ARG A 590 24.41 -4.71 8.03
N GLN A 591 23.79 -5.03 6.91
CA GLN A 591 23.47 -4.07 5.85
C GLN A 591 22.47 -3.00 6.36
N SER A 592 21.44 -3.42 7.11
CA SER A 592 20.44 -2.55 7.71
C SER A 592 21.08 -1.58 8.74
N ARG A 593 22.01 -2.05 9.57
CA ARG A 593 22.70 -1.18 10.54
C ARG A 593 23.44 -0.03 9.86
N LEU A 594 24.08 -0.25 8.71
CA LEU A 594 24.73 0.84 7.96
C LEU A 594 23.72 1.89 7.50
N ARG A 595 22.54 1.46 7.01
CA ARG A 595 21.48 2.39 6.62
C ARG A 595 20.91 3.15 7.83
N VAL A 596 20.73 2.48 8.95
CA VAL A 596 20.25 3.10 10.20
C VAL A 596 21.23 4.16 10.73
N GLU A 597 22.54 3.89 10.70
CA GLU A 597 23.54 4.87 11.13
C GLU A 597 23.57 6.11 10.21
N ASP A 598 23.49 5.92 8.89
CA ASP A 598 23.36 7.03 7.94
C ASP A 598 22.09 7.87 8.21
N LEU A 599 20.95 7.23 8.40
CA LEU A 599 19.69 7.90 8.71
C LEU A 599 19.78 8.70 10.03
N PHE A 600 20.36 8.15 11.09
CA PHE A 600 20.56 8.88 12.34
C PHE A 600 21.50 10.07 12.18
N SER A 601 22.58 9.93 11.41
CA SER A 601 23.48 11.04 11.09
C SER A 601 22.73 12.17 10.41
N ARG A 602 21.91 11.82 9.41
CA ARG A 602 21.15 12.77 8.60
C ARG A 602 19.93 13.37 9.31
N LEU A 603 19.56 12.94 10.50
CA LEU A 603 18.51 13.63 11.28
C LEU A 603 18.88 15.09 11.57
N TRP A 604 20.16 15.34 11.85
CA TRP A 604 20.63 16.66 12.30
C TRP A 604 21.69 17.29 11.38
N SER A 605 22.39 16.48 10.60
CA SER A 605 23.35 16.92 9.57
C SER A 605 22.79 16.63 8.19
N ASN A 606 22.08 17.61 7.60
CA ASN A 606 21.34 17.45 6.35
C ASN A 606 21.26 18.75 5.55
N THR A 607 20.67 18.71 4.36
CA THR A 607 20.52 19.83 3.43
C THR A 607 19.10 20.43 3.41
N ASP A 608 18.18 19.99 4.28
CA ASP A 608 16.74 20.32 4.22
C ASP A 608 16.45 21.83 4.07
N ASP A 609 17.23 22.68 4.74
CA ASP A 609 17.04 24.14 4.65
C ASP A 609 17.60 24.75 3.35
N VAL A 610 18.68 24.16 2.79
CA VAL A 610 19.25 24.54 1.50
C VAL A 610 18.31 24.11 0.38
N ASP A 611 17.84 22.86 0.43
CA ASP A 611 16.93 22.29 -0.56
C ASP A 611 15.64 23.12 -0.66
N ARG A 612 15.09 23.56 0.48
CA ARG A 612 13.92 24.45 0.51
C ARG A 612 14.17 25.80 -0.19
N LYS A 613 15.37 26.36 -0.05
CA LYS A 613 15.74 27.61 -0.75
C LYS A 613 15.85 27.39 -2.25
N VAL A 614 16.49 26.28 -2.67
CA VAL A 614 16.64 25.91 -4.08
C VAL A 614 15.26 25.69 -4.72
N VAL A 615 14.37 24.88 -4.07
CA VAL A 615 13.01 24.67 -4.57
C VAL A 615 12.24 25.98 -4.75
N LYS A 616 12.38 26.92 -3.81
CA LYS A 616 11.73 28.23 -3.92
C LYS A 616 12.24 29.00 -5.15
N GLY A 617 13.53 28.90 -5.45
CA GLY A 617 14.14 29.50 -6.66
C GLY A 617 13.65 28.82 -7.94
N VAL A 618 13.61 27.49 -7.97
CA VAL A 618 13.08 26.72 -9.13
C VAL A 618 11.63 27.14 -9.42
N MET A 619 10.77 27.15 -8.42
CA MET A 619 9.35 27.51 -8.58
C MET A 619 9.14 28.99 -8.95
N ALA A 620 10.11 29.85 -8.72
CA ALA A 620 10.11 31.25 -9.13
C ALA A 620 10.76 31.51 -10.51
N GLY A 621 11.18 30.46 -11.22
CA GLY A 621 11.85 30.58 -12.52
C GLY A 621 13.31 31.06 -12.44
N THR A 622 13.90 31.19 -11.24
CA THR A 622 15.26 31.72 -11.06
C THR A 622 16.33 30.91 -11.81
N TYR A 623 16.06 29.65 -12.09
CA TYR A 623 17.00 28.70 -12.69
C TYR A 623 16.54 28.18 -14.06
N GLU A 624 15.62 28.87 -14.76
CA GLU A 624 15.14 28.49 -16.10
C GLU A 624 16.27 28.37 -17.13
N TRP A 625 17.39 29.11 -16.95
CA TRP A 625 18.60 28.98 -17.77
C TRP A 625 19.21 27.55 -17.76
N LEU A 626 18.91 26.70 -16.74
CA LEU A 626 19.32 25.30 -16.71
C LEU A 626 18.49 24.43 -17.67
N GLU A 627 17.35 24.92 -18.12
CA GLU A 627 16.41 24.21 -18.99
C GLU A 627 16.68 24.51 -20.47
N GLU A 628 17.61 25.42 -20.76
CA GLU A 628 17.99 25.79 -22.13
C GLU A 628 18.72 24.63 -22.84
N GLY A 629 18.62 24.58 -24.16
CA GLY A 629 19.36 23.64 -25.01
C GLY A 629 18.76 22.24 -25.13
N ILE A 630 17.53 22.03 -24.70
CA ILE A 630 16.77 20.78 -24.87
C ILE A 630 15.61 20.97 -25.84
N VAL A 631 15.09 19.86 -26.35
CA VAL A 631 13.80 19.79 -27.06
C VAL A 631 12.79 19.12 -26.14
N ASP A 632 11.65 19.75 -25.93
CA ASP A 632 10.56 19.16 -25.14
C ASP A 632 9.71 18.23 -26.03
N PRO A 633 9.68 16.91 -25.77
CA PRO A 633 8.84 15.98 -26.51
C PRO A 633 7.41 15.88 -25.98
N SER A 634 7.03 16.69 -24.97
CA SER A 634 5.69 16.67 -24.39
C SER A 634 4.64 17.15 -25.39
N GLY A 635 3.44 16.52 -25.33
CA GLY A 635 2.28 16.98 -26.12
C GLY A 635 1.62 18.21 -25.51
N GLU A 636 0.84 18.90 -26.32
CA GLU A 636 -0.02 20.00 -25.90
C GLU A 636 -1.18 19.49 -25.03
N GLY A 637 -1.63 20.28 -24.06
CA GLY A 637 -2.81 19.99 -23.24
C GLY A 637 -2.71 20.48 -21.78
N PRO A 638 -3.79 20.40 -21.03
CA PRO A 638 -3.77 20.76 -19.61
C PRO A 638 -3.06 19.68 -18.77
N TRP A 639 -2.38 20.10 -17.71
CA TRP A 639 -1.74 19.19 -16.74
C TRP A 639 -2.71 18.25 -16.04
N ILE A 640 -3.96 18.68 -15.85
CA ILE A 640 -5.04 17.91 -15.22
C ILE A 640 -6.25 18.03 -16.13
N ALA A 641 -6.83 16.88 -16.52
CA ALA A 641 -8.03 16.85 -17.35
C ALA A 641 -9.22 17.50 -16.66
N ASP A 642 -10.11 18.10 -17.45
CA ASP A 642 -11.38 18.65 -16.94
C ASP A 642 -12.26 17.51 -16.37
N THR A 643 -12.78 17.76 -15.19
CA THR A 643 -13.64 16.84 -14.43
C THR A 643 -15.04 17.40 -14.24
N THR A 644 -15.45 18.33 -15.09
CA THR A 644 -16.81 18.90 -15.04
C THR A 644 -17.85 17.78 -15.12
N PRO A 645 -18.81 17.70 -14.20
CA PRO A 645 -19.90 16.74 -14.29
C PRO A 645 -20.69 16.91 -15.58
N GLY A 646 -21.14 15.79 -16.15
CA GLY A 646 -21.91 15.78 -17.40
C GLY A 646 -21.84 14.44 -18.09
N PRO A 647 -22.60 14.23 -19.19
CA PRO A 647 -22.54 13.01 -19.97
C PRO A 647 -21.16 12.83 -20.61
N SER A 648 -20.78 11.60 -20.85
CA SER A 648 -19.55 11.31 -21.61
C SER A 648 -19.78 11.50 -23.10
N GLU A 649 -18.82 12.13 -23.77
CA GLU A 649 -18.75 12.18 -25.23
C GLU A 649 -17.93 11.02 -25.80
N ARG A 650 -17.34 10.17 -24.94
CA ARG A 650 -16.49 9.04 -25.31
C ARG A 650 -17.27 7.75 -25.38
N GLU A 651 -16.81 6.82 -26.22
CA GLU A 651 -17.31 5.45 -26.24
C GLU A 651 -17.06 4.75 -24.90
N ASN A 652 -18.04 3.96 -24.46
CA ASN A 652 -17.90 3.16 -23.25
C ASN A 652 -17.08 1.91 -23.54
N VAL A 653 -15.86 1.85 -22.98
CA VAL A 653 -14.95 0.71 -23.13
C VAL A 653 -15.13 -0.35 -22.02
N HIS A 654 -16.18 -0.25 -21.21
CA HIS A 654 -16.52 -1.24 -20.19
C HIS A 654 -16.80 -2.61 -20.82
N ARG A 655 -16.14 -3.65 -20.30
CA ARG A 655 -16.16 -4.98 -20.88
C ARG A 655 -16.16 -6.04 -19.76
N PRO A 656 -17.30 -6.34 -19.15
CA PRO A 656 -17.40 -7.38 -18.14
C PRO A 656 -17.02 -8.76 -18.72
N ILE A 657 -16.35 -9.56 -17.95
CA ILE A 657 -15.88 -10.90 -18.34
C ILE A 657 -16.93 -11.91 -17.86
N ARG A 658 -17.74 -12.40 -18.80
CA ARG A 658 -18.83 -13.34 -18.57
C ARG A 658 -18.41 -14.79 -18.78
#